data_98d28401311e2bd8b67f628e5b64a396
#
_entry.id   98d28401311e2bd8b67f628e5b64a396
#
_cell.length_a   1.000
_cell.length_b   1.000
_cell.length_c   1.000
_cell.angle_alpha   90.00
_cell.angle_beta   90.00
_cell.angle_gamma   90.00
#
_symmetry.space_group_name_H-M   'P 1'
#
loop_
_entity.id
_entity.type
_entity.pdbx_description
1 polymer ?
#
loop_
_entity_poly.entity_id
_entity_poly.type
_entity_poly.pdbx_seq_one_letter_code
_entity_poly.pdbx_strand_id
1 'polypeptide(L)'
;MKIKLLCTVLLAMSFANTFAQSSKSTWGKTDYEDAPWVKNVSRPNEITEGLQNRHLSVWSSHGRYYDAKKGGWRWQRPILFGTTEDLYTQTIVLPYLIPMLENAGAIVFTPRERDWQKNEIIVDNDSRTNYKEESMKKKWATTSDKGFAQHYGSYNDGENPFTAGTARQVKARKRNSKISSVVYQPTFLETGRYAVYVSYQTQKKSVEAAEYIVFHKGQETHFRVNQRMGGGTWVYLGTFEFDKGNSINNSVVLTNHSSHRGIVTTDAVRFGGGMGNIVRGGTVSGLPRFLEGARYSAQWAGAPWNVVSKSNGSNDYNDDINCRSLMTNWLAGGSCYLPEKKDGKKVPIELTLAIHSDAGVKTDDSYVGTLGICTTQDGNKTLGDGLSRKVSKTFAEQLVANVKKDLDNAFHINWTTRSVWDRNYSETRLPEVPSAILETLSHQNFPDIKLGQDPNFKFTFARSVYKTVLKYEANMHGKTYTVQPLAPNNFKIEYVSANKVRLQWRPTTDASEPTATPTSYNVYVAMGTRGFDNGMNVRNPYFDIELLPGIVYNFKVTACNRGGESFPTEVLSALRNEGATQTILIVNAFSRLSSPAVVNTSTEQGFDLEADPGLSYGPVAGWAGRQANFNKAMMGKEGPSALGYGGEELVGKVIAGNDFNYVKDHAEALRHAGKYNIVSSNSKAVEYGEVDLSKYAMVDLLLGNEKDDGHSLYYYKTFKPALRQQLTKYLNNRGKLFVSGSYLASDMQGVDEQDWLKNNLKITFDGANYDNYNSVVSGMGMSFDVYRTINEQHYGAYTPDYILPVDNAFSTLTYADGKTAAVAYKGTDNSVFTLSFPFECIKDAPTRNSIMKGIVNFLMKK
;
A
#
# COMPACT_ATOMS: atom_id res chain seq x y z
N MET A 1 -20.56 -62.38 -13.76
CA MET A 1 -20.38 -61.02 -14.26
C MET A 1 -21.37 -60.06 -13.58
N LYS A 2 -21.30 -59.87 -12.27
CA LYS A 2 -22.15 -58.95 -11.47
C LYS A 2 -21.56 -58.73 -10.06
N ILE A 3 -20.26 -58.37 -9.93
CA ILE A 3 -19.62 -57.96 -8.65
C ILE A 3 -18.47 -56.98 -8.97
N LYS A 4 -18.68 -55.96 -9.80
CA LYS A 4 -17.69 -54.89 -10.02
C LYS A 4 -18.31 -53.49 -10.16
N LEU A 5 -19.54 -53.28 -9.67
CA LEU A 5 -20.20 -51.97 -9.79
C LEU A 5 -20.69 -51.40 -8.45
N LEU A 6 -20.19 -51.91 -7.32
CA LEU A 6 -20.58 -51.44 -5.99
C LEU A 6 -19.46 -50.76 -5.19
N CYS A 7 -18.21 -50.74 -5.72
CA CYS A 7 -17.09 -50.10 -5.02
C CYS A 7 -16.73 -48.70 -5.52
N THR A 8 -17.38 -48.21 -6.58
CA THR A 8 -17.04 -46.86 -7.18
C THR A 8 -18.00 -45.74 -6.77
N VAL A 9 -19.07 -46.07 -6.04
CA VAL A 9 -20.05 -45.09 -5.55
C VAL A 9 -19.82 -44.69 -4.08
N LEU A 10 -19.02 -45.47 -3.33
CA LEU A 10 -18.73 -45.19 -1.92
C LEU A 10 -17.45 -44.38 -1.69
N LEU A 11 -16.68 -44.02 -2.72
CA LEU A 11 -15.51 -43.15 -2.64
C LEU A 11 -15.77 -41.70 -3.08
N ALA A 12 -16.99 -41.39 -3.55
CA ALA A 12 -17.37 -40.03 -4.00
C ALA A 12 -18.22 -39.28 -2.98
N MET A 13 -18.47 -39.80 -1.79
CA MET A 13 -19.29 -39.17 -0.75
C MET A 13 -18.52 -38.81 0.55
N SER A 14 -17.18 -38.80 0.54
CA SER A 14 -16.39 -38.40 1.72
C SER A 14 -15.60 -37.09 1.55
N PHE A 15 -15.90 -36.28 0.54
CA PHE A 15 -15.30 -34.94 0.37
C PHE A 15 -16.32 -33.79 0.37
N ALA A 16 -17.41 -33.93 1.09
CA ALA A 16 -18.30 -32.80 1.32
C ALA A 16 -18.72 -32.85 2.78
N ASN A 17 -18.26 -31.91 3.56
CA ASN A 17 -18.67 -31.43 4.87
C ASN A 17 -17.58 -31.45 5.93
N THR A 18 -16.53 -30.62 5.73
CA THR A 18 -15.90 -29.95 6.85
C THR A 18 -16.40 -28.49 6.85
N PHE A 19 -17.72 -28.30 7.01
CA PHE A 19 -18.22 -27.05 7.57
C PHE A 19 -17.73 -27.01 9.02
N ALA A 20 -16.91 -25.99 9.32
CA ALA A 20 -16.48 -25.73 10.68
C ALA A 20 -17.72 -25.63 11.58
N GLN A 21 -17.90 -26.62 12.46
CA GLN A 21 -18.86 -26.53 13.53
C GLN A 21 -18.50 -25.28 14.35
N SER A 22 -19.42 -24.34 14.57
CA SER A 22 -19.20 -23.19 15.43
C SER A 22 -18.81 -23.72 16.80
N SER A 23 -17.54 -23.58 17.16
CA SER A 23 -17.05 -23.86 18.51
C SER A 23 -17.56 -22.78 19.45
N LYS A 24 -17.63 -23.05 20.76
CA LYS A 24 -17.90 -21.98 21.73
C LYS A 24 -16.74 -20.98 21.70
N SER A 25 -17.07 -19.68 21.82
CA SER A 25 -16.08 -18.62 21.93
C SER A 25 -15.07 -18.94 23.04
N THR A 26 -13.79 -18.86 22.76
CA THR A 26 -12.72 -18.97 23.76
C THR A 26 -12.78 -17.79 24.74
N TRP A 27 -13.18 -16.60 24.27
CA TRP A 27 -13.43 -15.42 25.10
C TRP A 27 -14.63 -15.60 26.05
N GLY A 28 -15.59 -16.48 25.71
CA GLY A 28 -16.75 -16.73 26.55
C GLY A 28 -17.61 -15.48 26.76
N LYS A 29 -17.80 -15.09 28.03
CA LYS A 29 -18.58 -13.89 28.39
C LYS A 29 -17.83 -12.57 28.22
N THR A 30 -16.52 -12.62 27.99
CA THR A 30 -15.68 -11.43 27.79
C THR A 30 -15.60 -11.01 26.34
N ASP A 31 -16.23 -11.74 25.41
CA ASP A 31 -16.26 -11.43 24.00
C ASP A 31 -16.89 -10.05 23.72
N TYR A 32 -16.16 -9.18 22.99
CA TYR A 32 -16.65 -7.84 22.66
C TYR A 32 -17.59 -7.88 21.47
N GLU A 33 -18.84 -7.44 21.68
CA GLU A 33 -19.86 -7.44 20.63
C GLU A 33 -20.51 -6.06 20.38
N ASP A 34 -20.01 -5.00 21.03
CA ASP A 34 -20.52 -3.65 20.89
C ASP A 34 -19.99 -2.93 19.63
N ALA A 35 -20.34 -1.65 19.48
CA ALA A 35 -19.92 -0.83 18.36
C ALA A 35 -18.38 -0.65 18.30
N PRO A 36 -17.77 -0.82 17.11
CA PRO A 36 -16.32 -0.68 16.97
C PRO A 36 -15.84 0.75 17.25
N TRP A 37 -14.54 0.90 17.51
CA TRP A 37 -13.95 2.21 17.73
C TRP A 37 -14.13 3.16 16.55
N VAL A 38 -13.84 2.67 15.34
CA VAL A 38 -14.03 3.41 14.07
C VAL A 38 -14.74 2.51 13.06
N LYS A 39 -15.77 3.05 12.39
CA LYS A 39 -16.47 2.38 11.30
C LYS A 39 -16.56 3.29 10.08
N ASN A 40 -15.96 2.90 8.97
CA ASN A 40 -16.20 3.52 7.67
C ASN A 40 -17.60 3.10 7.19
N VAL A 41 -18.54 4.05 7.14
CA VAL A 41 -19.94 3.79 6.72
C VAL A 41 -20.18 4.09 5.23
N SER A 42 -19.17 4.57 4.53
CA SER A 42 -19.21 4.76 3.07
C SER A 42 -18.79 3.51 2.30
N ARG A 43 -18.29 2.47 2.97
CA ARG A 43 -17.92 1.21 2.32
C ARG A 43 -19.16 0.58 1.66
N PRO A 44 -19.10 0.25 0.35
CA PRO A 44 -20.28 -0.20 -0.38
C PRO A 44 -20.65 -1.68 -0.17
N ASN A 45 -19.70 -2.49 0.35
CA ASN A 45 -19.92 -3.90 0.67
C ASN A 45 -19.96 -4.15 2.19
N GLU A 46 -20.74 -5.12 2.62
CA GLU A 46 -20.79 -5.58 4.00
C GLU A 46 -19.82 -6.75 4.21
N ILE A 47 -19.09 -6.73 5.33
CA ILE A 47 -18.20 -7.80 5.78
C ILE A 47 -18.84 -8.48 6.98
N THR A 48 -19.08 -9.81 6.89
CA THR A 48 -19.77 -10.59 7.92
C THR A 48 -19.02 -11.82 8.41
N GLU A 49 -18.02 -12.28 7.66
CA GLU A 49 -17.19 -13.45 7.96
C GLU A 49 -15.69 -13.12 7.84
N GLY A 50 -15.34 -11.83 7.98
CA GLY A 50 -13.96 -11.33 8.03
C GLY A 50 -13.54 -11.02 9.46
N LEU A 51 -12.83 -9.91 9.59
CA LEU A 51 -12.36 -9.33 10.86
C LEU A 51 -13.21 -8.12 11.27
N GLN A 52 -14.45 -8.04 10.83
CA GLN A 52 -15.32 -6.90 11.12
C GLN A 52 -15.43 -6.67 12.62
N ASN A 53 -15.23 -5.42 13.03
CA ASN A 53 -15.24 -4.94 14.41
C ASN A 53 -14.12 -5.51 15.32
N ARG A 54 -13.14 -6.27 14.78
CA ARG A 54 -11.98 -6.73 15.56
C ARG A 54 -10.96 -5.61 15.67
N HIS A 55 -10.37 -5.47 16.87
CA HIS A 55 -9.39 -4.43 17.19
C HIS A 55 -8.02 -5.08 17.39
N LEU A 56 -7.11 -4.82 16.48
CA LEU A 56 -5.80 -5.45 16.46
C LEU A 56 -4.71 -4.40 16.67
N SER A 57 -3.63 -4.78 17.36
CA SER A 57 -2.43 -3.95 17.44
C SER A 57 -1.30 -4.63 16.67
N VAL A 58 -0.87 -4.02 15.55
CA VAL A 58 0.14 -4.60 14.66
C VAL A 58 1.22 -3.56 14.38
N TRP A 59 2.48 -3.96 14.44
CA TRP A 59 3.59 -3.04 14.17
C TRP A 59 4.76 -3.70 13.47
N SER A 60 5.50 -2.89 12.73
CA SER A 60 6.83 -3.21 12.20
C SER A 60 7.86 -2.99 13.31
N SER A 61 8.82 -3.86 13.40
CA SER A 61 9.91 -3.93 14.41
C SER A 61 10.22 -2.65 15.22
N HIS A 62 11.39 -2.09 15.04
CA HIS A 62 11.91 -0.92 15.77
C HIS A 62 11.96 0.32 14.88
N GLY A 63 12.48 1.43 15.47
CA GLY A 63 12.80 2.66 14.76
C GLY A 63 14.03 3.33 15.37
N ARG A 64 14.43 4.47 14.81
CA ARG A 64 15.55 5.25 15.37
C ARG A 64 15.25 5.70 16.80
N TYR A 65 16.26 5.62 17.62
CA TYR A 65 16.20 6.04 19.03
C TYR A 65 17.38 6.93 19.38
N TYR A 66 17.26 7.71 20.44
CA TYR A 66 18.36 8.49 20.97
C TYR A 66 19.20 7.63 21.93
N ASP A 67 20.48 7.45 21.61
CA ASP A 67 21.44 6.77 22.48
C ASP A 67 22.11 7.78 23.40
N ALA A 68 21.64 7.87 24.64
CA ALA A 68 22.18 8.81 25.63
C ALA A 68 23.64 8.55 25.99
N LYS A 69 24.10 7.29 25.88
CA LYS A 69 25.51 6.93 26.17
C LYS A 69 26.47 7.36 25.08
N LYS A 70 26.03 7.30 23.83
CA LYS A 70 26.83 7.66 22.64
C LYS A 70 26.52 9.08 22.13
N GLY A 71 25.53 9.75 22.70
CA GLY A 71 25.16 11.12 22.38
C GLY A 71 24.64 11.34 20.98
N GLY A 72 23.61 10.55 20.54
CA GLY A 72 23.05 10.75 19.20
C GLY A 72 21.94 9.78 18.81
N TRP A 73 21.27 10.07 17.71
CA TRP A 73 20.21 9.26 17.13
C TRP A 73 20.76 8.09 16.32
N ARG A 74 20.26 6.87 16.54
CA ARG A 74 20.79 5.63 15.95
C ARG A 74 19.67 4.68 15.54
N TRP A 75 19.94 3.80 14.58
CA TRP A 75 19.14 2.61 14.33
C TRP A 75 19.36 1.58 15.46
N GLN A 76 18.35 0.77 15.71
CA GLN A 76 18.49 -0.34 16.66
C GLN A 76 19.26 -1.51 16.07
N ARG A 77 19.25 -1.62 14.74
CA ARG A 77 19.96 -2.67 14.00
C ARG A 77 20.92 -2.10 12.95
N PRO A 78 21.95 -2.86 12.57
CA PRO A 78 22.90 -2.39 11.55
C PRO A 78 22.24 -2.23 10.18
N ILE A 79 22.83 -1.38 9.34
CA ILE A 79 22.47 -1.26 7.93
C ILE A 79 23.25 -2.32 7.16
N LEU A 80 22.53 -3.20 6.48
CA LEU A 80 23.05 -4.25 5.61
C LEU A 80 22.21 -4.33 4.33
N PHE A 81 22.83 -4.66 3.20
CA PHE A 81 22.12 -4.83 1.92
C PHE A 81 21.19 -3.64 1.57
N GLY A 82 21.65 -2.42 1.79
CA GLY A 82 20.90 -1.20 1.50
C GLY A 82 19.71 -0.90 2.42
N THR A 83 19.48 -1.68 3.47
CA THR A 83 18.37 -1.52 4.41
C THR A 83 18.76 -1.82 5.85
N THR A 84 17.84 -1.70 6.77
CA THR A 84 17.94 -2.20 8.14
C THR A 84 16.61 -2.89 8.51
N GLU A 85 16.59 -3.73 9.52
CA GLU A 85 15.37 -4.34 10.03
C GLU A 85 14.26 -3.31 10.25
N ASP A 86 14.64 -2.16 10.84
CA ASP A 86 13.77 -1.02 11.14
C ASP A 86 13.02 -0.45 9.93
N LEU A 87 13.59 -0.54 8.74
CA LEU A 87 13.02 -0.12 7.46
C LEU A 87 12.36 -1.26 6.71
N TYR A 88 13.01 -2.41 6.66
CA TYR A 88 12.56 -3.57 5.89
C TYR A 88 11.16 -4.02 6.31
N THR A 89 10.92 -4.18 7.62
CA THR A 89 9.65 -4.68 8.13
C THR A 89 8.48 -3.74 7.85
N GLN A 90 8.72 -2.42 7.76
CA GLN A 90 7.70 -1.46 7.34
C GLN A 90 7.19 -1.73 5.92
N THR A 91 8.06 -2.22 5.01
CA THR A 91 7.71 -2.50 3.61
C THR A 91 6.80 -3.72 3.44
N ILE A 92 6.57 -4.48 4.51
CA ILE A 92 5.61 -5.58 4.57
C ILE A 92 4.33 -5.13 5.31
N VAL A 93 4.51 -4.51 6.48
CA VAL A 93 3.41 -4.19 7.39
C VAL A 93 2.51 -3.10 6.83
N LEU A 94 3.07 -1.97 6.37
CA LEU A 94 2.30 -0.80 5.97
C LEU A 94 1.61 -0.95 4.60
N PRO A 95 2.28 -1.43 3.51
CA PRO A 95 1.63 -1.54 2.21
C PRO A 95 0.81 -2.81 2.01
N TYR A 96 1.02 -3.86 2.80
CA TYR A 96 0.37 -5.15 2.58
C TYR A 96 -0.44 -5.65 3.78
N LEU A 97 0.20 -5.89 4.95
CA LEU A 97 -0.46 -6.58 6.07
C LEU A 97 -1.61 -5.76 6.66
N ILE A 98 -1.36 -4.51 7.04
CA ILE A 98 -2.40 -3.64 7.61
C ILE A 98 -3.55 -3.43 6.63
N PRO A 99 -3.33 -3.10 5.33
CA PRO A 99 -4.41 -3.03 4.36
C PRO A 99 -5.22 -4.32 4.22
N MET A 100 -4.59 -5.51 4.25
CA MET A 100 -5.32 -6.79 4.20
C MET A 100 -6.21 -6.98 5.43
N LEU A 101 -5.74 -6.65 6.62
CA LEU A 101 -6.52 -6.73 7.86
C LEU A 101 -7.70 -5.74 7.84
N GLU A 102 -7.45 -4.49 7.42
CA GLU A 102 -8.48 -3.44 7.33
C GLU A 102 -9.49 -3.72 6.21
N ASN A 103 -9.06 -4.30 5.09
CA ASN A 103 -9.93 -4.75 4.01
C ASN A 103 -10.83 -5.93 4.43
N ALA A 104 -10.41 -6.71 5.41
CA ALA A 104 -11.23 -7.72 6.07
C ALA A 104 -12.11 -7.17 7.21
N GLY A 105 -12.06 -5.87 7.48
CA GLY A 105 -12.91 -5.17 8.44
C GLY A 105 -12.31 -4.91 9.82
N ALA A 106 -11.03 -5.26 10.05
CA ALA A 106 -10.35 -4.95 11.30
C ALA A 106 -10.14 -3.43 11.50
N ILE A 107 -10.09 -3.02 12.75
CA ILE A 107 -9.58 -1.72 13.20
C ILE A 107 -8.15 -1.96 13.68
N VAL A 108 -7.16 -1.48 12.90
CA VAL A 108 -5.76 -1.76 13.19
C VAL A 108 -5.10 -0.54 13.82
N PHE A 109 -4.63 -0.70 15.04
CA PHE A 109 -3.76 0.24 15.73
C PHE A 109 -2.29 -0.13 15.50
N THR A 110 -1.43 0.87 15.41
CA THR A 110 0.03 0.69 15.44
C THR A 110 0.67 1.70 16.39
N PRO A 111 1.56 1.28 17.31
CA PRO A 111 2.24 2.17 18.25
C PRO A 111 3.31 3.05 17.60
N ARG A 112 3.71 2.76 16.36
CA ARG A 112 4.57 3.59 15.52
C ARG A 112 3.74 4.40 14.52
N GLU A 113 4.28 5.53 14.02
CA GLU A 113 3.62 6.27 12.95
C GLU A 113 3.51 5.40 11.68
N ARG A 114 2.31 5.32 11.13
CA ARG A 114 2.01 4.52 9.94
C ARG A 114 2.08 5.30 8.63
N ASP A 115 2.04 6.62 8.69
CA ASP A 115 2.03 7.49 7.51
C ASP A 115 3.45 7.91 7.12
N TRP A 116 3.83 7.64 5.88
CA TRP A 116 5.12 8.08 5.33
C TRP A 116 5.13 9.56 4.91
N GLN A 117 4.00 10.27 5.04
CA GLN A 117 3.91 11.70 4.73
C GLN A 117 4.77 12.52 5.69
N LYS A 118 5.73 13.27 5.15
CA LYS A 118 6.63 14.14 5.92
C LYS A 118 5.94 15.42 6.43
N ASN A 119 4.95 15.90 5.68
CA ASN A 119 4.16 17.05 6.09
C ASN A 119 3.13 16.63 7.16
N GLU A 120 2.91 17.51 8.11
CA GLU A 120 1.88 17.40 9.12
C GLU A 120 1.14 18.71 9.23
N ILE A 121 -0.18 18.67 9.19
CA ILE A 121 -1.02 19.84 9.44
C ILE A 121 -1.99 19.48 10.56
N ILE A 122 -2.03 20.31 11.58
CA ILE A 122 -2.97 20.15 12.69
C ILE A 122 -3.91 21.35 12.69
N VAL A 123 -5.20 21.06 12.78
CA VAL A 123 -6.23 22.06 13.03
C VAL A 123 -6.82 21.76 14.40
N ASP A 124 -6.66 22.70 15.32
CA ASP A 124 -6.98 22.57 16.74
C ASP A 124 -8.14 23.53 17.11
N ASN A 125 -9.03 23.11 18.01
CA ASN A 125 -10.12 23.95 18.49
C ASN A 125 -9.63 25.19 19.25
N ASP A 126 -8.45 25.16 19.84
CA ASP A 126 -7.84 26.30 20.52
C ASP A 126 -7.18 27.30 19.53
N SER A 127 -6.97 26.88 18.27
CA SER A 127 -6.55 27.72 17.17
C SER A 127 -7.74 28.50 16.60
N ARG A 128 -7.59 29.80 16.41
CA ARG A 128 -8.61 30.64 15.77
C ARG A 128 -8.58 30.56 14.24
N THR A 129 -7.58 29.92 13.68
CA THR A 129 -7.40 29.75 12.23
C THR A 129 -7.80 28.35 11.80
N ASN A 130 -8.48 28.25 10.66
CA ASN A 130 -8.84 26.95 10.04
C ASN A 130 -9.81 26.06 10.85
N TYR A 131 -10.30 26.54 11.98
CA TYR A 131 -11.33 25.89 12.80
C TYR A 131 -12.58 26.77 12.87
N LYS A 132 -13.76 26.19 12.62
CA LYS A 132 -15.03 26.92 12.65
C LYS A 132 -16.13 26.08 13.27
N GLU A 133 -16.83 26.66 14.26
CA GLU A 133 -18.05 26.08 14.85
C GLU A 133 -19.31 26.73 14.27
N GLU A 134 -20.30 25.89 13.98
CA GLU A 134 -21.66 26.29 13.69
C GLU A 134 -22.60 25.71 14.75
N SER A 135 -23.20 26.60 15.55
CA SER A 135 -24.14 26.24 16.60
C SER A 135 -25.56 26.49 16.16
N MET A 136 -26.35 25.39 16.01
CA MET A 136 -27.76 25.46 15.63
C MET A 136 -28.66 25.23 16.85
N LYS A 137 -29.44 24.14 16.90
CA LYS A 137 -30.38 23.82 18.01
C LYS A 137 -29.63 23.54 19.32
N LYS A 138 -28.45 22.95 19.25
CA LYS A 138 -27.56 22.68 20.38
C LYS A 138 -26.28 23.47 20.18
N LYS A 139 -25.80 24.10 21.25
CA LYS A 139 -24.60 24.94 21.17
C LYS A 139 -23.37 24.17 21.63
N TRP A 140 -22.26 24.42 20.96
CA TRP A 140 -20.94 24.00 21.40
C TRP A 140 -20.55 24.71 22.69
N ALA A 141 -19.84 23.99 23.55
CA ALA A 141 -19.29 24.49 24.81
C ALA A 141 -17.94 23.83 25.09
N THR A 142 -17.07 24.48 25.85
CA THR A 142 -15.82 23.88 26.31
C THR A 142 -16.12 22.76 27.33
N THR A 143 -15.35 21.67 27.29
CA THR A 143 -15.42 20.59 28.27
C THR A 143 -14.67 21.00 29.54
N SER A 144 -14.87 20.23 30.64
CA SER A 144 -14.01 20.33 31.83
C SER A 144 -12.67 19.58 31.65
N ASP A 145 -12.61 18.69 30.66
CA ASP A 145 -11.44 17.86 30.41
C ASP A 145 -10.39 18.64 29.62
N LYS A 146 -9.12 18.32 29.86
CA LYS A 146 -8.01 18.84 29.07
C LYS A 146 -8.02 18.27 27.67
N GLY A 147 -7.51 19.02 26.70
CA GLY A 147 -7.39 18.64 25.31
C GLY A 147 -5.97 18.76 24.81
N PHE A 148 -5.84 18.55 23.50
CA PHE A 148 -4.62 18.80 22.76
C PHE A 148 -4.37 20.31 22.64
N ALA A 149 -3.10 20.71 22.68
CA ALA A 149 -2.68 22.01 22.19
C ALA A 149 -1.35 21.88 21.46
N GLN A 150 -1.32 22.47 20.28
CA GLN A 150 -0.08 22.59 19.52
C GLN A 150 0.67 23.85 19.94
N HIS A 151 1.98 23.72 20.17
CA HIS A 151 2.88 24.87 20.21
C HIS A 151 3.92 24.78 19.09
N TYR A 152 4.52 25.91 18.76
CA TYR A 152 5.58 25.94 17.75
C TYR A 152 6.87 25.31 18.27
N GLY A 153 7.56 24.61 17.36
CA GLY A 153 8.83 23.96 17.65
C GLY A 153 8.70 22.54 18.19
N SER A 154 9.72 22.11 18.91
CA SER A 154 9.82 20.75 19.44
C SER A 154 9.25 20.65 20.85
N TYR A 155 8.92 19.43 21.26
CA TYR A 155 8.40 19.07 22.58
C TYR A 155 9.52 18.47 23.43
N ASN A 156 9.54 18.82 24.72
CA ASN A 156 10.47 18.22 25.66
C ASN A 156 10.11 16.75 25.92
N ASP A 157 11.10 15.95 26.32
CA ASP A 157 10.87 14.58 26.73
C ASP A 157 9.89 14.53 27.92
N GLY A 158 8.83 13.71 27.78
CA GLY A 158 7.72 13.60 28.74
C GLY A 158 6.66 14.71 28.65
N GLU A 159 6.80 15.70 27.79
CA GLU A 159 5.76 16.70 27.54
C GLU A 159 4.57 16.08 26.80
N ASN A 160 3.38 16.15 27.41
CA ASN A 160 2.17 15.55 26.85
C ASN A 160 1.28 16.64 26.22
N PRO A 161 1.14 16.68 24.88
CA PRO A 161 0.35 17.71 24.21
C PRO A 161 -1.15 17.64 24.52
N PHE A 162 -1.68 16.50 24.98
CA PHE A 162 -3.10 16.30 25.30
C PHE A 162 -3.50 16.80 26.70
N THR A 163 -2.58 17.41 27.43
CA THR A 163 -2.86 18.02 28.76
C THR A 163 -2.77 19.54 28.74
N ALA A 164 -2.44 20.13 27.59
CA ALA A 164 -2.13 21.56 27.47
C ALA A 164 -3.32 22.40 26.97
N GLY A 165 -4.24 21.81 26.21
CA GLY A 165 -5.35 22.51 25.54
C GLY A 165 -6.72 22.27 26.17
N THR A 166 -7.75 22.66 25.42
CA THR A 166 -9.16 22.46 25.74
C THR A 166 -9.82 21.55 24.73
N ALA A 167 -10.99 21.01 25.05
CA ALA A 167 -11.81 20.28 24.09
C ALA A 167 -13.24 20.85 24.08
N ARG A 168 -13.98 20.56 23.02
CA ARG A 168 -15.33 21.08 22.81
C ARG A 168 -16.37 19.95 22.94
N GLN A 169 -17.59 20.30 23.34
CA GLN A 169 -18.69 19.36 23.46
C GLN A 169 -20.02 19.94 23.01
N VAL A 170 -20.91 19.06 22.55
CA VAL A 170 -22.29 19.44 22.21
C VAL A 170 -23.22 18.26 22.50
N LYS A 171 -24.47 18.53 22.86
CA LYS A 171 -25.49 17.47 23.01
C LYS A 171 -25.84 16.90 21.64
N ALA A 172 -25.84 15.58 21.54
CA ALA A 172 -26.23 14.85 20.34
C ALA A 172 -27.69 15.12 19.93
N ARG A 173 -27.96 14.98 18.65
CA ARG A 173 -29.26 15.22 18.02
C ARG A 173 -29.64 14.10 17.06
N LYS A 174 -30.81 13.48 17.27
CA LYS A 174 -31.33 12.41 16.40
C LYS A 174 -31.95 12.90 15.08
N ARG A 175 -32.49 14.12 15.07
CA ARG A 175 -33.19 14.68 13.90
C ARG A 175 -32.16 15.32 12.98
N ASN A 176 -32.22 15.05 11.68
CA ASN A 176 -31.38 15.58 10.61
C ASN A 176 -31.63 17.05 10.25
N SER A 177 -32.19 17.84 11.15
CA SER A 177 -32.47 19.26 10.95
C SER A 177 -31.87 20.10 12.08
N LYS A 178 -31.35 21.28 11.75
CA LYS A 178 -30.70 22.19 12.71
C LYS A 178 -29.57 21.48 13.46
N ILE A 179 -28.71 20.78 12.71
CA ILE A 179 -27.49 20.11 13.17
C ILE A 179 -26.43 21.16 13.44
N SER A 180 -25.74 21.03 14.57
CA SER A 180 -24.54 21.81 14.87
C SER A 180 -23.32 21.05 14.35
N SER A 181 -22.34 21.75 13.82
CA SER A 181 -21.13 21.18 13.23
C SER A 181 -19.87 21.94 13.63
N VAL A 182 -18.75 21.29 13.43
CA VAL A 182 -17.42 21.92 13.41
C VAL A 182 -16.72 21.52 12.14
N VAL A 183 -15.92 22.45 11.60
CA VAL A 183 -15.15 22.26 10.38
C VAL A 183 -13.68 22.47 10.70
N TYR A 184 -12.86 21.49 10.34
CA TYR A 184 -11.40 21.52 10.37
C TYR A 184 -10.91 21.61 8.93
N GLN A 185 -10.42 22.77 8.52
CA GLN A 185 -10.07 23.10 7.13
C GLN A 185 -8.57 23.42 7.03
N PRO A 186 -7.70 22.39 6.82
CA PRO A 186 -6.25 22.59 6.78
C PRO A 186 -5.81 23.39 5.55
N THR A 187 -4.59 23.91 5.60
CA THR A 187 -3.88 24.43 4.43
C THR A 187 -2.77 23.47 4.05
N PHE A 188 -2.96 22.70 2.99
CA PHE A 188 -1.96 21.75 2.50
C PHE A 188 -0.84 22.49 1.72
N LEU A 189 0.41 22.17 2.04
CA LEU A 189 1.58 22.72 1.35
C LEU A 189 1.79 22.08 -0.02
N GLU A 190 1.41 20.81 -0.15
CA GLU A 190 1.59 19.98 -1.35
C GLU A 190 0.38 19.10 -1.57
N THR A 191 0.05 18.83 -2.84
CA THR A 191 -0.89 17.75 -3.20
C THR A 191 -0.27 16.41 -2.85
N GLY A 192 -1.02 15.53 -2.18
CA GLY A 192 -0.49 14.23 -1.78
C GLY A 192 -1.48 13.41 -0.96
N ARG A 193 -0.99 12.27 -0.49
CA ARG A 193 -1.73 11.38 0.41
C ARG A 193 -1.36 11.69 1.85
N TYR A 194 -2.37 11.83 2.70
CA TYR A 194 -2.22 12.14 4.12
C TYR A 194 -3.14 11.26 4.94
N ALA A 195 -2.62 10.62 5.98
CA ALA A 195 -3.43 9.98 6.99
C ALA A 195 -4.21 11.03 7.78
N VAL A 196 -5.47 10.75 8.10
CA VAL A 196 -6.34 11.61 8.90
C VAL A 196 -6.55 11.00 10.26
N TYR A 197 -6.23 11.76 11.29
CA TYR A 197 -6.43 11.40 12.69
C TYR A 197 -7.31 12.46 13.37
N VAL A 198 -8.22 12.01 14.21
CA VAL A 198 -9.08 12.88 15.02
C VAL A 198 -8.79 12.66 16.50
N SER A 199 -9.04 13.70 17.31
CA SER A 199 -9.04 13.58 18.76
C SER A 199 -10.34 14.11 19.36
N TYR A 200 -10.68 13.58 20.52
CA TYR A 200 -11.88 13.93 21.29
C TYR A 200 -11.70 13.52 22.76
N GLN A 201 -12.67 13.82 23.62
CA GLN A 201 -12.67 13.37 25.01
C GLN A 201 -13.74 12.28 25.24
N THR A 202 -13.37 11.21 25.94
CA THR A 202 -14.32 10.18 26.39
C THR A 202 -14.96 10.61 27.71
N GLN A 203 -16.27 10.78 27.70
CA GLN A 203 -17.07 11.15 28.86
C GLN A 203 -18.12 10.08 29.16
N LYS A 204 -18.67 10.08 30.41
CA LYS A 204 -19.68 9.10 30.84
C LYS A 204 -20.90 9.01 29.91
N LYS A 205 -21.24 10.12 29.22
CA LYS A 205 -22.40 10.20 28.32
C LYS A 205 -21.97 10.35 26.84
N SER A 206 -20.75 9.99 26.47
CA SER A 206 -20.32 10.02 25.08
C SER A 206 -21.15 9.09 24.21
N VAL A 207 -21.38 9.51 22.94
CA VAL A 207 -22.10 8.71 21.95
C VAL A 207 -21.21 7.59 21.41
N GLU A 208 -21.85 6.51 20.93
CA GLU A 208 -21.17 5.39 20.25
C GLU A 208 -20.97 5.64 18.76
N ALA A 209 -21.57 6.69 18.21
CA ALA A 209 -21.57 6.96 16.79
C ALA A 209 -21.51 8.47 16.53
N ALA A 210 -20.36 9.09 16.80
CA ALA A 210 -20.08 10.45 16.35
C ALA A 210 -19.79 10.44 14.85
N GLU A 211 -20.46 11.31 14.09
CA GLU A 211 -20.40 11.34 12.63
C GLU A 211 -19.31 12.30 12.16
N TYR A 212 -18.23 11.75 11.61
CA TYR A 212 -17.16 12.48 10.94
C TYR A 212 -17.28 12.31 9.43
N ILE A 213 -17.07 13.40 8.69
CA ILE A 213 -17.06 13.43 7.24
C ILE A 213 -15.69 13.96 6.81
N VAL A 214 -14.94 13.18 6.05
CA VAL A 214 -13.67 13.60 5.44
C VAL A 214 -13.96 14.00 3.99
N PHE A 215 -13.80 15.29 3.69
CA PHE A 215 -13.81 15.81 2.32
C PHE A 215 -12.40 15.77 1.76
N HIS A 216 -12.22 15.07 0.65
CA HIS A 216 -10.91 14.84 0.04
C HIS A 216 -11.00 14.87 -1.48
N LYS A 217 -10.25 15.76 -2.11
CA LYS A 217 -10.16 15.88 -3.56
C LYS A 217 -11.52 15.85 -4.28
N GLY A 218 -12.52 16.55 -3.72
CA GLY A 218 -13.88 16.63 -4.26
C GLY A 218 -14.76 15.40 -4.02
N GLN A 219 -14.35 14.49 -3.15
CA GLN A 219 -15.13 13.35 -2.66
C GLN A 219 -15.40 13.51 -1.15
N GLU A 220 -16.30 12.68 -0.61
CA GLU A 220 -16.57 12.64 0.82
C GLU A 220 -16.63 11.19 1.32
N THR A 221 -16.03 10.94 2.49
CA THR A 221 -16.09 9.63 3.16
C THR A 221 -16.58 9.80 4.58
N HIS A 222 -17.59 9.01 4.97
CA HIS A 222 -18.26 9.11 6.25
C HIS A 222 -17.76 8.04 7.23
N PHE A 223 -17.58 8.46 8.47
CA PHE A 223 -17.17 7.59 9.58
C PHE A 223 -18.09 7.75 10.78
N ARG A 224 -18.28 6.65 11.50
CA ARG A 224 -18.83 6.66 12.86
C ARG A 224 -17.72 6.30 13.83
N VAL A 225 -17.51 7.15 14.84
CA VAL A 225 -16.49 6.96 15.88
C VAL A 225 -17.19 6.75 17.21
N ASN A 226 -16.83 5.64 17.87
CA ASN A 226 -17.32 5.35 19.21
C ASN A 226 -16.51 6.16 20.23
N GLN A 227 -17.08 7.27 20.70
CA GLN A 227 -16.42 8.17 21.64
C GLN A 227 -16.47 7.70 23.10
N ARG A 228 -17.04 6.51 23.38
CA ARG A 228 -16.99 5.89 24.71
C ARG A 228 -15.61 5.27 25.04
N MET A 229 -14.73 5.22 24.07
CA MET A 229 -13.35 4.73 24.16
C MET A 229 -12.38 5.64 23.40
N GLY A 230 -11.10 5.53 23.65
CA GLY A 230 -10.02 6.15 22.87
C GLY A 230 -9.93 7.68 22.95
N GLY A 231 -10.58 8.34 23.90
CA GLY A 231 -10.46 9.80 24.04
C GLY A 231 -9.11 10.27 24.57
N GLY A 232 -8.65 11.47 24.14
CA GLY A 232 -7.37 12.06 24.52
C GLY A 232 -6.17 11.36 23.89
N THR A 233 -6.32 10.95 22.61
CA THR A 233 -5.25 10.41 21.77
C THR A 233 -5.62 10.58 20.29
N TRP A 234 -4.68 10.29 19.38
CA TRP A 234 -4.94 10.27 17.94
C TRP A 234 -5.67 9.01 17.50
N VAL A 235 -6.78 9.17 16.81
CA VAL A 235 -7.65 8.10 16.29
C VAL A 235 -7.64 8.14 14.78
N TYR A 236 -7.07 7.12 14.14
CA TYR A 236 -6.95 7.02 12.70
C TYR A 236 -8.31 6.76 12.02
N LEU A 237 -8.66 7.55 11.01
CA LEU A 237 -9.85 7.34 10.18
C LEU A 237 -9.53 6.69 8.84
N GLY A 238 -8.46 7.12 8.16
CA GLY A 238 -8.07 6.65 6.84
C GLY A 238 -6.97 7.50 6.25
N THR A 239 -6.43 7.09 5.10
CA THR A 239 -5.46 7.87 4.31
C THR A 239 -6.11 8.30 2.99
N PHE A 240 -6.10 9.60 2.70
CA PHE A 240 -6.82 10.21 1.59
C PHE A 240 -5.90 11.11 0.76
N GLU A 241 -6.29 11.34 -0.50
CA GLU A 241 -5.64 12.34 -1.35
C GLU A 241 -6.23 13.73 -1.08
N PHE A 242 -5.36 14.73 -0.93
CA PHE A 242 -5.74 16.13 -0.79
C PHE A 242 -4.99 16.98 -1.80
N ASP A 243 -5.64 18.02 -2.31
CA ASP A 243 -5.00 19.01 -3.16
C ASP A 243 -4.29 20.08 -2.31
N LYS A 244 -3.20 20.63 -2.84
CA LYS A 244 -2.52 21.80 -2.27
C LYS A 244 -3.47 22.96 -2.05
N GLY A 245 -3.28 23.69 -0.97
CA GLY A 245 -4.03 24.89 -0.64
C GLY A 245 -5.07 24.68 0.46
N ASN A 246 -5.95 25.68 0.64
CA ASN A 246 -7.02 25.67 1.63
C ASN A 246 -8.37 25.62 0.92
N SER A 247 -9.15 24.58 1.13
CA SER A 247 -10.46 24.39 0.50
C SER A 247 -11.39 23.60 1.42
N ILE A 248 -12.67 23.92 1.38
CA ILE A 248 -13.70 23.12 2.07
C ILE A 248 -13.77 21.68 1.52
N ASN A 249 -13.39 21.49 0.26
CA ASN A 249 -13.29 20.17 -0.37
C ASN A 249 -12.10 19.33 0.13
N ASN A 250 -11.29 19.88 1.02
CA ASN A 250 -10.15 19.26 1.69
C ASN A 250 -10.27 19.57 3.20
N SER A 251 -11.24 18.99 3.88
CA SER A 251 -11.56 19.29 5.28
C SER A 251 -12.11 18.07 6.02
N VAL A 252 -12.18 18.16 7.32
CA VAL A 252 -12.92 17.22 8.17
C VAL A 252 -14.06 17.95 8.86
N VAL A 253 -15.24 17.38 8.79
CA VAL A 253 -16.44 17.92 9.46
C VAL A 253 -16.91 16.90 10.49
N LEU A 254 -17.17 17.36 11.72
CA LEU A 254 -17.87 16.60 12.73
C LEU A 254 -19.25 17.22 12.95
N THR A 255 -20.29 16.40 12.98
CA THR A 255 -21.65 16.85 13.27
C THR A 255 -22.11 16.36 14.64
N ASN A 256 -23.12 17.02 15.21
CA ASN A 256 -23.76 16.50 16.41
C ASN A 256 -24.94 15.55 16.08
N HIS A 257 -25.06 15.11 14.85
CA HIS A 257 -26.00 14.06 14.48
C HIS A 257 -25.57 12.71 15.06
N SER A 258 -26.49 12.01 15.72
CA SER A 258 -26.27 10.66 16.20
C SER A 258 -27.59 9.96 16.44
N SER A 259 -27.68 8.68 16.10
CA SER A 259 -28.82 7.82 16.43
C SER A 259 -29.00 7.63 17.95
N HIS A 260 -27.94 7.88 18.73
CA HIS A 260 -27.90 7.74 20.18
C HIS A 260 -28.04 9.09 20.90
N ARG A 261 -28.66 9.09 22.07
CA ARG A 261 -28.64 10.26 22.95
C ARG A 261 -27.29 10.30 23.68
N GLY A 262 -26.73 11.50 23.81
CA GLY A 262 -25.48 11.65 24.53
C GLY A 262 -24.77 12.98 24.23
N ILE A 263 -23.46 12.95 24.35
CA ILE A 263 -22.57 14.08 24.12
C ILE A 263 -21.61 13.69 23.00
N VAL A 264 -21.45 14.58 22.03
CA VAL A 264 -20.39 14.55 21.03
C VAL A 264 -19.30 15.50 21.51
N THR A 265 -18.06 15.03 21.51
CA THR A 265 -16.88 15.82 21.84
C THR A 265 -15.94 15.92 20.67
N THR A 266 -15.10 16.95 20.64
CA THR A 266 -14.08 17.14 19.61
C THR A 266 -12.93 17.96 20.19
N ASP A 267 -11.77 17.88 19.56
CA ASP A 267 -10.54 18.49 20.02
C ASP A 267 -9.73 18.96 18.78
N ALA A 268 -8.81 18.15 18.27
CA ALA A 268 -8.00 18.48 17.11
C ALA A 268 -8.15 17.44 16.00
N VAL A 269 -7.78 17.82 14.77
CA VAL A 269 -7.62 16.95 13.61
C VAL A 269 -6.22 17.11 13.05
N ARG A 270 -5.53 15.98 12.86
CA ARG A 270 -4.18 15.88 12.32
C ARG A 270 -4.22 15.23 10.93
N PHE A 271 -3.49 15.81 9.99
CA PHE A 271 -3.30 15.34 8.63
C PHE A 271 -1.82 15.07 8.39
N GLY A 272 -1.46 13.84 8.07
CA GLY A 272 -0.08 13.42 7.78
C GLY A 272 0.71 12.90 8.99
N GLY A 273 1.81 12.21 8.71
CA GLY A 273 2.71 11.62 9.69
C GLY A 273 3.61 12.64 10.37
N GLY A 274 4.20 13.53 9.58
CA GLY A 274 5.07 14.61 10.05
C GLY A 274 6.50 14.21 10.36
N MET A 275 7.27 15.20 10.78
CA MET A 275 8.65 15.03 11.25
C MET A 275 8.67 14.70 12.74
N GLY A 276 9.73 14.03 13.18
CA GLY A 276 10.01 13.84 14.59
C GLY A 276 10.19 15.18 15.32
N ASN A 277 9.49 15.34 16.45
CA ASN A 277 9.41 16.61 17.17
C ASN A 277 9.73 16.50 18.67
N ILE A 278 10.18 15.34 19.14
CA ILE A 278 10.55 15.13 20.54
C ILE A 278 12.05 15.38 20.71
N VAL A 279 12.42 16.26 21.65
CA VAL A 279 13.82 16.59 21.94
C VAL A 279 14.46 15.53 22.82
N ARG A 280 15.62 15.01 22.39
CA ARG A 280 16.52 14.19 23.20
C ARG A 280 17.94 14.72 23.08
N GLY A 281 18.64 14.87 24.19
CA GLY A 281 20.01 15.40 24.22
C GLY A 281 20.16 16.77 23.54
N GLY A 282 19.13 17.60 23.58
CA GLY A 282 19.09 18.93 22.96
C GLY A 282 18.74 18.93 21.45
N THR A 283 18.46 17.78 20.82
CA THR A 283 18.14 17.69 19.40
C THR A 283 16.91 16.82 19.16
N VAL A 284 16.20 17.08 18.06
CA VAL A 284 15.21 16.16 17.47
C VAL A 284 15.92 15.20 16.52
N SER A 285 15.24 14.15 16.10
CA SER A 285 15.84 13.15 15.17
C SER A 285 16.23 13.75 13.81
N GLY A 286 15.56 14.82 13.39
CA GLY A 286 15.71 15.41 12.05
C GLY A 286 15.08 14.57 10.93
N LEU A 287 14.35 13.52 11.27
CA LEU A 287 13.77 12.56 10.34
C LEU A 287 12.23 12.52 10.44
N PRO A 288 11.54 12.00 9.42
CA PRO A 288 10.12 11.72 9.49
C PRO A 288 9.78 10.80 10.67
N ARG A 289 8.63 11.03 11.31
CA ARG A 289 8.20 10.30 12.52
C ARG A 289 8.06 8.81 12.30
N PHE A 290 7.71 8.35 11.10
CA PHE A 290 7.63 6.93 10.79
C PHE A 290 8.96 6.17 10.95
N LEU A 291 10.08 6.88 10.93
CA LEU A 291 11.42 6.30 11.17
C LEU A 291 11.80 6.22 12.64
N GLU A 292 11.09 6.94 13.50
CA GLU A 292 11.37 6.95 14.94
C GLU A 292 10.77 5.74 15.65
N GLY A 293 11.34 5.40 16.80
CA GLY A 293 10.82 4.40 17.69
C GLY A 293 9.43 4.75 18.26
N ALA A 294 8.73 3.73 18.72
CA ALA A 294 7.35 3.85 19.21
C ALA A 294 7.22 4.81 20.40
N ARG A 295 8.26 4.95 21.25
CA ARG A 295 8.18 5.84 22.43
C ARG A 295 7.91 7.30 22.05
N TYR A 296 8.44 7.77 20.91
CA TYR A 296 8.24 9.16 20.46
C TYR A 296 6.84 9.33 19.86
N SER A 297 6.39 8.38 19.07
CA SER A 297 5.01 8.37 18.55
C SER A 297 3.97 8.26 19.67
N ALA A 298 4.23 7.46 20.70
CA ALA A 298 3.35 7.31 21.86
C ALA A 298 3.26 8.62 22.68
N GLN A 299 4.39 9.31 22.89
CA GLN A 299 4.38 10.63 23.55
C GLN A 299 3.58 11.63 22.72
N TRP A 300 3.78 11.68 21.41
CA TRP A 300 3.03 12.53 20.49
C TRP A 300 1.52 12.19 20.47
N ALA A 301 1.19 10.94 20.75
CA ALA A 301 -0.19 10.48 20.89
C ALA A 301 -0.78 10.64 22.30
N GLY A 302 -0.11 11.33 23.21
CA GLY A 302 -0.62 11.64 24.52
C GLY A 302 -0.56 10.50 25.54
N ALA A 303 0.25 9.47 25.29
CA ALA A 303 0.44 8.39 26.27
C ALA A 303 1.13 8.92 27.55
N PRO A 304 0.79 8.38 28.73
CA PRO A 304 1.39 8.82 29.98
C PRO A 304 2.85 8.37 30.09
N TRP A 305 3.60 9.08 30.94
CA TRP A 305 5.05 8.87 31.07
C TRP A 305 5.47 7.43 31.34
N ASN A 306 4.74 6.72 32.19
CA ASN A 306 5.02 5.31 32.50
C ASN A 306 4.75 4.34 31.33
N VAL A 307 4.07 4.77 30.28
CA VAL A 307 3.92 4.06 29.01
C VAL A 307 5.07 4.40 28.07
N VAL A 308 5.41 5.69 28.00
CA VAL A 308 6.45 6.21 27.11
C VAL A 308 7.84 5.82 27.55
N SER A 309 8.10 5.84 28.88
CA SER A 309 9.43 5.62 29.44
C SER A 309 9.39 4.73 30.68
N LYS A 310 9.76 3.48 30.51
CA LYS A 310 9.94 2.52 31.61
C LYS A 310 11.24 2.76 32.40
N SER A 311 12.26 3.32 31.76
CA SER A 311 13.56 3.62 32.35
C SER A 311 13.65 5.01 32.98
N ASN A 312 12.52 5.75 33.02
CA ASN A 312 12.46 7.13 33.50
C ASN A 312 13.42 8.07 32.73
N GLY A 313 13.45 7.97 31.40
CA GLY A 313 14.22 8.81 30.49
C GLY A 313 15.72 8.45 30.38
N SER A 314 16.17 7.39 31.06
CA SER A 314 17.61 7.05 31.11
C SER A 314 18.07 6.16 29.96
N ASN A 315 17.15 5.48 29.25
CA ASN A 315 17.49 4.50 28.19
C ASN A 315 16.39 4.37 27.16
N ASP A 316 16.44 5.17 26.10
CA ASP A 316 15.42 5.21 25.06
C ASP A 316 15.31 3.88 24.29
N TYR A 317 16.40 3.11 24.15
CA TYR A 317 16.37 1.77 23.57
C TYR A 317 15.45 0.83 24.36
N ASN A 318 15.64 0.79 25.68
CA ASN A 318 14.80 -0.03 26.54
C ASN A 318 13.35 0.49 26.61
N ASP A 319 13.19 1.80 26.61
CA ASP A 319 11.87 2.45 26.63
C ASP A 319 11.10 2.12 25.35
N ASP A 320 11.72 2.20 24.18
CA ASP A 320 11.09 1.88 22.90
C ASP A 320 10.62 0.42 22.83
N ILE A 321 11.47 -0.53 23.22
CA ILE A 321 11.12 -1.96 23.24
C ILE A 321 9.89 -2.24 24.11
N ASN A 322 9.78 -1.57 25.26
CA ASN A 322 8.65 -1.79 26.17
C ASN A 322 7.40 -0.99 25.75
N CYS A 323 7.58 0.20 25.18
CA CYS A 323 6.52 1.14 24.86
C CYS A 323 5.48 0.54 23.89
N ARG A 324 5.89 -0.26 22.92
CA ARG A 324 5.00 -0.89 21.95
C ARG A 324 3.88 -1.68 22.62
N SER A 325 4.24 -2.55 23.55
CA SER A 325 3.30 -3.35 24.33
C SER A 325 2.55 -2.52 25.39
N LEU A 326 3.25 -1.60 26.06
CA LEU A 326 2.64 -0.74 27.09
C LEU A 326 1.60 0.20 26.48
N MET A 327 1.83 0.73 25.28
CA MET A 327 0.87 1.56 24.53
C MET A 327 -0.39 0.76 24.19
N THR A 328 -0.23 -0.49 23.76
CA THR A 328 -1.35 -1.40 23.50
C THR A 328 -2.16 -1.66 24.76
N ASN A 329 -1.50 -1.97 25.87
CA ASN A 329 -2.16 -2.19 27.17
C ASN A 329 -2.85 -0.93 27.68
N TRP A 330 -2.28 0.26 27.45
CA TRP A 330 -2.91 1.52 27.80
C TRP A 330 -4.19 1.78 26.99
N LEU A 331 -4.17 1.50 25.69
CA LEU A 331 -5.37 1.59 24.87
C LEU A 331 -6.43 0.57 25.29
N ALA A 332 -6.03 -0.68 25.56
CA ALA A 332 -6.94 -1.77 25.92
C ALA A 332 -7.45 -1.68 27.35
N GLY A 333 -6.75 -0.98 28.24
CA GLY A 333 -7.09 -0.91 29.66
C GLY A 333 -8.48 -0.36 29.92
N GLY A 334 -9.24 -1.06 30.77
CA GLY A 334 -10.65 -0.79 31.08
C GLY A 334 -11.63 -1.36 30.06
N SER A 335 -11.16 -2.05 29.01
CA SER A 335 -11.99 -2.83 28.09
C SER A 335 -12.36 -4.20 28.73
N CYS A 336 -13.22 -4.96 28.03
CA CYS A 336 -13.58 -6.31 28.47
C CYS A 336 -12.38 -7.27 28.51
N TYR A 337 -11.37 -7.08 27.66
CA TYR A 337 -10.17 -7.90 27.60
C TYR A 337 -9.09 -7.51 28.61
N LEU A 338 -9.16 -6.28 29.18
CA LEU A 338 -8.24 -5.81 30.20
C LEU A 338 -8.95 -4.96 31.27
N PRO A 339 -9.91 -5.53 32.02
CA PRO A 339 -10.83 -4.78 32.87
C PRO A 339 -10.16 -4.18 34.12
N GLU A 340 -9.08 -4.76 34.62
CA GLU A 340 -8.41 -4.32 35.86
C GLU A 340 -7.60 -3.04 35.69
N LYS A 341 -7.21 -2.68 34.45
CA LYS A 341 -6.41 -1.50 34.13
C LYS A 341 -7.28 -0.28 33.91
N LYS A 342 -7.83 0.28 35.01
CA LYS A 342 -8.89 1.30 34.96
C LYS A 342 -8.50 2.63 34.31
N ASP A 343 -7.20 2.96 34.24
CA ASP A 343 -6.68 4.21 33.67
C ASP A 343 -6.48 4.13 32.14
N GLY A 344 -6.93 3.05 31.50
CA GLY A 344 -6.82 2.85 30.08
C GLY A 344 -7.88 3.57 29.23
N LYS A 345 -7.78 3.40 27.94
CA LYS A 345 -8.65 4.05 26.93
C LYS A 345 -9.86 3.23 26.51
N LYS A 346 -10.03 2.03 27.05
CA LYS A 346 -11.17 1.10 26.85
C LYS A 346 -11.32 0.58 25.42
N VAL A 347 -10.31 0.71 24.57
CA VAL A 347 -10.33 0.14 23.22
C VAL A 347 -10.20 -1.38 23.33
N PRO A 348 -11.14 -2.18 22.82
CA PRO A 348 -11.12 -3.64 23.04
C PRO A 348 -10.13 -4.33 22.08
N ILE A 349 -8.83 -4.00 22.22
CA ILE A 349 -7.76 -4.68 21.48
C ILE A 349 -7.69 -6.11 21.99
N GLU A 350 -7.73 -7.07 21.06
CA GLU A 350 -7.84 -8.50 21.34
C GLU A 350 -6.65 -9.32 20.88
N LEU A 351 -5.78 -8.76 20.03
CA LEU A 351 -4.58 -9.43 19.54
C LEU A 351 -3.47 -8.43 19.30
N THR A 352 -2.22 -8.85 19.58
CA THR A 352 -1.02 -8.10 19.18
C THR A 352 -0.11 -8.94 18.30
N LEU A 353 0.49 -8.30 17.29
CA LEU A 353 1.46 -8.93 16.41
C LEU A 353 2.61 -7.97 16.09
N ALA A 354 3.81 -8.36 16.44
CA ALA A 354 5.05 -7.66 16.08
C ALA A 354 5.71 -8.38 14.91
N ILE A 355 6.00 -7.65 13.85
CA ILE A 355 6.70 -8.16 12.66
C ILE A 355 8.14 -7.68 12.71
N HIS A 356 9.05 -8.62 12.80
CA HIS A 356 10.49 -8.43 12.90
C HIS A 356 11.23 -9.14 11.76
N SER A 357 12.52 -8.95 11.69
CA SER A 357 13.45 -9.81 10.95
C SER A 357 14.68 -10.09 11.81
N ASP A 358 15.06 -11.35 11.89
CA ASP A 358 16.10 -11.84 12.78
C ASP A 358 17.50 -11.66 12.19
N ALA A 359 18.50 -11.89 13.02
CA ALA A 359 19.88 -12.01 12.65
C ALA A 359 20.26 -13.48 12.41
N GLY A 360 21.34 -13.71 11.71
CA GLY A 360 21.88 -15.04 11.45
C GLY A 360 22.30 -15.21 10.02
N VAL A 361 23.39 -15.94 9.79
CA VAL A 361 24.00 -16.12 8.48
C VAL A 361 24.21 -17.62 8.26
N LYS A 362 23.95 -18.06 7.04
CA LYS A 362 24.31 -19.40 6.53
C LYS A 362 25.47 -19.30 5.54
N THR A 363 26.42 -20.19 5.64
CA THR A 363 27.60 -20.22 4.76
C THR A 363 27.39 -21.07 3.51
N ASP A 364 26.30 -21.84 3.47
CA ASP A 364 25.94 -22.76 2.39
C ASP A 364 24.83 -22.22 1.48
N ASP A 365 24.58 -20.91 1.53
CA ASP A 365 23.51 -20.22 0.79
C ASP A 365 22.08 -20.76 1.07
N SER A 366 21.87 -21.49 2.16
CA SER A 366 20.56 -21.93 2.60
C SER A 366 19.81 -20.83 3.36
N TYR A 367 18.47 -20.98 3.46
CA TYR A 367 17.64 -20.04 4.21
C TYR A 367 17.78 -20.20 5.72
N VAL A 368 17.85 -19.08 6.45
CA VAL A 368 17.62 -19.02 7.90
C VAL A 368 16.11 -19.11 8.17
N GLY A 369 15.33 -18.37 7.41
CA GLY A 369 13.88 -18.46 7.35
C GLY A 369 13.14 -17.89 8.56
N THR A 370 11.87 -18.28 8.72
CA THR A 370 10.90 -17.70 9.65
C THR A 370 11.02 -18.29 11.07
N LEU A 371 10.82 -17.44 12.10
CA LEU A 371 10.74 -17.82 13.51
C LEU A 371 9.54 -17.15 14.18
N GLY A 372 8.77 -17.91 14.96
CA GLY A 372 7.76 -17.37 15.87
C GLY A 372 8.27 -17.31 17.31
N ILE A 373 7.88 -16.28 18.06
CA ILE A 373 8.24 -16.12 19.46
C ILE A 373 6.97 -15.86 20.28
N CYS A 374 6.85 -16.50 21.42
CA CYS A 374 5.81 -16.27 22.43
C CYS A 374 6.41 -16.31 23.84
N THR A 375 5.63 -15.92 24.85
CA THR A 375 6.00 -16.07 26.27
C THR A 375 4.82 -16.67 27.01
N THR A 376 4.97 -17.90 27.52
CA THR A 376 3.94 -18.61 28.29
C THR A 376 4.35 -18.94 29.71
N GLN A 377 5.64 -18.86 30.03
CA GLN A 377 6.19 -19.39 31.31
C GLN A 377 6.80 -18.31 32.22
N ASP A 378 7.22 -17.18 31.68
CA ASP A 378 7.83 -16.08 32.42
C ASP A 378 6.76 -15.13 32.98
N GLY A 379 6.72 -14.95 34.29
CA GLY A 379 5.82 -14.04 34.98
C GLY A 379 4.39 -14.57 35.05
N ASN A 380 3.39 -13.73 34.74
CA ASN A 380 1.99 -14.11 34.78
C ASN A 380 1.66 -15.13 33.68
N LYS A 381 1.08 -16.27 34.04
CA LYS A 381 0.70 -17.34 33.12
C LYS A 381 -0.65 -17.08 32.40
N THR A 382 -1.34 -16.02 32.81
CA THR A 382 -2.63 -15.62 32.27
C THR A 382 -2.54 -14.25 31.61
N LEU A 383 -3.49 -13.97 30.74
CA LEU A 383 -3.76 -12.67 30.13
C LEU A 383 -4.67 -11.83 31.04
N GLY A 384 -4.93 -10.59 30.68
CA GLY A 384 -5.69 -9.64 31.47
C GLY A 384 -7.14 -10.01 31.77
N ASP A 385 -7.73 -10.87 30.92
CA ASP A 385 -9.08 -11.46 31.11
C ASP A 385 -9.07 -12.81 31.86
N GLY A 386 -7.86 -13.32 32.20
CA GLY A 386 -7.66 -14.61 32.88
C GLY A 386 -7.43 -15.79 31.95
N LEU A 387 -7.45 -15.63 30.60
CA LEU A 387 -7.09 -16.68 29.66
C LEU A 387 -5.63 -17.10 29.82
N SER A 388 -5.34 -18.39 29.58
CA SER A 388 -3.98 -18.89 29.57
C SER A 388 -3.17 -18.33 28.43
N ARG A 389 -1.94 -17.85 28.66
CA ARG A 389 -1.00 -17.41 27.61
C ARG A 389 -0.64 -18.51 26.59
N LYS A 390 -1.05 -19.75 26.79
CA LYS A 390 -0.90 -20.82 25.79
C LYS A 390 -1.61 -20.51 24.47
N VAL A 391 -2.66 -19.67 24.48
CA VAL A 391 -3.30 -19.21 23.23
C VAL A 391 -2.32 -18.44 22.36
N SER A 392 -1.40 -17.67 22.93
CA SER A 392 -0.31 -16.99 22.19
C SER A 392 0.66 -17.97 21.54
N LYS A 393 0.98 -19.08 22.19
CA LYS A 393 1.84 -20.12 21.62
C LYS A 393 1.17 -20.77 20.39
N THR A 394 -0.10 -21.12 20.51
CA THR A 394 -0.88 -21.64 19.40
C THR A 394 -0.89 -20.67 18.21
N PHE A 395 -1.06 -19.38 18.47
CA PHE A 395 -0.99 -18.35 17.43
C PHE A 395 0.37 -18.30 16.73
N ALA A 396 1.46 -18.27 17.50
CA ALA A 396 2.83 -18.25 16.96
C ALA A 396 3.15 -19.50 16.12
N GLU A 397 2.71 -20.69 16.58
CA GLU A 397 2.89 -21.95 15.84
C GLU A 397 2.13 -21.94 14.51
N GLN A 398 0.90 -21.45 14.50
CA GLN A 398 0.09 -21.33 13.29
C GLN A 398 0.70 -20.33 12.30
N LEU A 399 1.23 -19.19 12.77
CA LEU A 399 1.91 -18.22 11.92
C LEU A 399 3.08 -18.85 11.15
N VAL A 400 3.98 -19.53 11.88
CA VAL A 400 5.18 -20.15 11.28
C VAL A 400 4.80 -21.26 10.29
N ALA A 401 3.86 -22.13 10.67
CA ALA A 401 3.45 -23.25 9.82
C ALA A 401 2.76 -22.76 8.52
N ASN A 402 1.87 -21.77 8.63
CA ASN A 402 1.14 -21.27 7.47
C ASN A 402 2.03 -20.45 6.54
N VAL A 403 2.95 -19.63 7.07
CA VAL A 403 3.92 -18.89 6.25
C VAL A 403 4.77 -19.84 5.43
N LYS A 404 5.34 -20.91 6.05
CA LYS A 404 6.09 -21.91 5.29
C LYS A 404 5.26 -22.52 4.19
N LYS A 405 4.07 -23.01 4.52
CA LYS A 405 3.17 -23.65 3.56
C LYS A 405 2.86 -22.75 2.36
N ASP A 406 2.54 -21.49 2.63
CA ASP A 406 2.10 -20.57 1.59
C ASP A 406 3.27 -20.12 0.69
N LEU A 407 4.46 -19.88 1.26
CA LEU A 407 5.66 -19.55 0.49
C LEU A 407 6.15 -20.72 -0.36
N ASP A 408 6.18 -21.94 0.21
CA ASP A 408 6.55 -23.16 -0.53
C ASP A 408 5.61 -23.39 -1.72
N ASN A 409 4.31 -23.23 -1.51
CA ASN A 409 3.31 -23.43 -2.56
C ASN A 409 3.36 -22.34 -3.65
N ALA A 410 3.56 -21.07 -3.25
CA ALA A 410 3.53 -19.96 -4.20
C ALA A 410 4.78 -19.91 -5.10
N PHE A 411 5.94 -20.25 -4.55
CA PHE A 411 7.22 -20.03 -5.23
C PHE A 411 7.99 -21.33 -5.50
N HIS A 412 7.44 -22.48 -5.14
CA HIS A 412 8.08 -23.81 -5.30
C HIS A 412 9.47 -23.89 -4.65
N ILE A 413 9.61 -23.24 -3.49
CA ILE A 413 10.83 -23.24 -2.68
C ILE A 413 10.66 -24.17 -1.46
N ASN A 414 11.76 -24.49 -0.81
CA ASN A 414 11.74 -25.16 0.50
C ASN A 414 12.10 -24.16 1.59
N TRP A 415 11.11 -23.30 1.95
CA TRP A 415 11.32 -22.26 2.95
C TRP A 415 11.62 -22.85 4.33
N THR A 416 12.63 -22.35 4.99
CA THR A 416 13.05 -22.84 6.29
C THR A 416 12.21 -22.17 7.40
N THR A 417 11.88 -22.97 8.43
CA THR A 417 11.29 -22.46 9.67
C THR A 417 12.04 -23.03 10.85
N ARG A 418 12.04 -22.27 11.94
CA ARG A 418 12.59 -22.70 13.22
C ARG A 418 11.44 -23.01 14.18
N SER A 419 11.67 -23.88 15.16
CA SER A 419 10.67 -24.13 16.22
C SER A 419 10.39 -22.85 16.98
N VAL A 420 9.11 -22.66 17.34
CA VAL A 420 8.67 -21.48 18.09
C VAL A 420 9.44 -21.37 19.42
N TRP A 421 9.97 -20.19 19.66
CA TRP A 421 10.66 -19.88 20.93
C TRP A 421 9.66 -19.43 21.99
N ASP A 422 9.60 -20.16 23.09
CA ASP A 422 8.89 -19.74 24.29
C ASP A 422 9.90 -19.09 25.23
N ARG A 423 10.10 -17.78 25.09
CA ARG A 423 11.15 -17.01 25.76
C ARG A 423 10.66 -15.65 26.26
N ASN A 424 11.40 -15.08 27.20
CA ASN A 424 11.09 -13.80 27.84
C ASN A 424 11.45 -12.59 26.96
N TYR A 425 10.58 -12.26 26.00
CA TYR A 425 10.66 -11.04 25.21
C TYR A 425 9.61 -10.02 25.65
N SER A 426 9.95 -8.74 25.71
CA SER A 426 9.01 -7.69 26.15
C SER A 426 7.73 -7.64 25.32
N GLU A 427 7.82 -7.82 24.02
CA GLU A 427 6.68 -7.73 23.08
C GLU A 427 5.76 -8.97 23.09
N THR A 428 6.14 -10.02 23.82
CA THR A 428 5.29 -11.21 24.04
C THR A 428 4.94 -11.44 25.49
N ARG A 429 5.71 -10.87 26.42
CA ARG A 429 5.48 -10.96 27.86
C ARG A 429 4.57 -9.86 28.39
N LEU A 430 4.76 -8.61 27.92
CA LEU A 430 4.02 -7.46 28.43
C LEU A 430 2.59 -7.34 27.91
N PRO A 431 2.25 -7.72 26.67
CA PRO A 431 0.86 -7.66 26.24
C PRO A 431 -0.03 -8.52 27.14
N GLU A 432 -1.19 -7.97 27.48
CA GLU A 432 -2.22 -8.63 28.30
C GLU A 432 -3.35 -9.25 27.45
N VAL A 433 -3.11 -9.34 26.14
CA VAL A 433 -3.94 -10.03 25.14
C VAL A 433 -3.07 -11.03 24.36
N PRO A 434 -3.63 -11.98 23.61
CA PRO A 434 -2.87 -12.89 22.76
C PRO A 434 -1.82 -12.16 21.93
N SER A 435 -0.59 -12.70 21.89
CA SER A 435 0.54 -11.96 21.32
C SER A 435 1.56 -12.90 20.68
N ALA A 436 2.21 -12.43 19.61
CA ALA A 436 3.36 -13.08 19.00
C ALA A 436 4.34 -12.05 18.42
N ILE A 437 5.63 -12.41 18.40
CA ILE A 437 6.61 -11.85 17.46
C ILE A 437 6.75 -12.85 16.31
N LEU A 438 6.76 -12.33 15.09
CA LEU A 438 7.06 -13.09 13.89
C LEU A 438 8.30 -12.50 13.21
N GLU A 439 9.41 -13.21 13.30
CA GLU A 439 10.61 -12.94 12.54
C GLU A 439 10.41 -13.44 11.11
N THR A 440 10.31 -12.51 10.17
CA THR A 440 9.99 -12.82 8.77
C THR A 440 11.04 -13.73 8.13
N LEU A 441 12.31 -13.39 8.35
CA LEU A 441 13.50 -13.99 7.75
C LEU A 441 14.72 -13.44 8.48
N SER A 442 15.95 -13.81 8.05
CA SER A 442 17.15 -13.11 8.48
C SER A 442 17.54 -11.99 7.53
N HIS A 443 17.55 -10.73 8.02
CA HIS A 443 18.06 -9.59 7.24
C HIS A 443 19.58 -9.59 7.06
N GLN A 444 20.29 -10.50 7.72
CA GLN A 444 21.74 -10.68 7.57
C GLN A 444 22.13 -11.81 6.61
N ASN A 445 21.16 -12.65 6.19
CA ASN A 445 21.38 -13.76 5.27
C ASN A 445 20.92 -13.36 3.86
N PHE A 446 21.86 -13.31 2.93
CA PHE A 446 21.55 -12.82 1.58
C PHE A 446 20.49 -13.65 0.86
N PRO A 447 20.47 -14.99 0.90
CA PRO A 447 19.38 -15.78 0.33
C PRO A 447 17.99 -15.41 0.85
N ASP A 448 17.89 -15.11 2.15
CA ASP A 448 16.63 -14.67 2.78
C ASP A 448 16.21 -13.28 2.27
N ILE A 449 17.10 -12.26 2.39
CA ILE A 449 16.78 -10.88 2.04
C ILE A 449 16.62 -10.68 0.53
N LYS A 450 17.28 -11.50 -0.30
CA LYS A 450 17.09 -11.53 -1.75
C LYS A 450 15.62 -11.82 -2.11
N LEU A 451 15.02 -12.83 -1.49
CA LEU A 451 13.60 -13.12 -1.64
C LEU A 451 12.76 -12.04 -0.94
N GLY A 452 13.16 -11.67 0.27
CA GLY A 452 12.43 -10.70 1.09
C GLY A 452 12.27 -9.32 0.44
N GLN A 453 13.16 -8.90 -0.44
CA GLN A 453 13.02 -7.63 -1.15
C GLN A 453 12.11 -7.70 -2.37
N ASP A 454 11.74 -8.89 -2.84
CA ASP A 454 10.77 -9.03 -3.92
C ASP A 454 9.35 -8.66 -3.42
N PRO A 455 8.63 -7.73 -4.07
CA PRO A 455 7.28 -7.34 -3.67
C PRO A 455 6.26 -8.51 -3.69
N ASN A 456 6.47 -9.51 -4.53
CA ASN A 456 5.60 -10.70 -4.59
C ASN A 456 5.80 -11.60 -3.36
N PHE A 457 7.03 -11.70 -2.86
CA PHE A 457 7.29 -12.36 -1.57
C PHE A 457 6.58 -11.62 -0.44
N LYS A 458 6.73 -10.29 -0.36
CA LYS A 458 6.12 -9.44 0.68
C LYS A 458 4.59 -9.58 0.69
N PHE A 459 3.97 -9.58 -0.48
CA PHE A 459 2.53 -9.78 -0.63
C PHE A 459 2.10 -11.17 -0.13
N THR A 460 2.78 -12.23 -0.57
CA THR A 460 2.45 -13.62 -0.21
C THR A 460 2.64 -13.86 1.29
N PHE A 461 3.74 -13.36 1.84
CA PHE A 461 4.01 -13.41 3.28
C PHE A 461 2.91 -12.68 4.08
N ALA A 462 2.61 -11.44 3.74
CA ALA A 462 1.57 -10.66 4.40
C ALA A 462 0.19 -11.31 4.29
N ARG A 463 -0.14 -11.91 3.13
CA ARG A 463 -1.39 -12.63 2.93
C ARG A 463 -1.48 -13.88 3.81
N SER A 464 -0.37 -14.61 3.96
CA SER A 464 -0.31 -15.76 4.87
C SER A 464 -0.53 -15.37 6.32
N VAL A 465 0.10 -14.27 6.76
CA VAL A 465 -0.10 -13.71 8.11
C VAL A 465 -1.55 -13.27 8.30
N TYR A 466 -2.11 -12.52 7.36
CA TYR A 466 -3.52 -12.09 7.38
C TYR A 466 -4.47 -13.29 7.50
N LYS A 467 -4.29 -14.34 6.68
CA LYS A 467 -5.10 -15.56 6.73
C LYS A 467 -5.01 -16.25 8.08
N THR A 468 -3.81 -16.25 8.68
CA THR A 468 -3.60 -16.85 9.99
C THR A 468 -4.30 -16.06 11.08
N VAL A 469 -4.19 -14.72 11.07
CA VAL A 469 -4.92 -13.83 12.00
C VAL A 469 -6.43 -14.06 11.87
N LEU A 470 -6.97 -14.05 10.65
CA LEU A 470 -8.40 -14.28 10.39
C LEU A 470 -8.89 -15.61 10.97
N LYS A 471 -8.16 -16.71 10.69
CA LYS A 471 -8.50 -18.07 11.16
C LYS A 471 -8.38 -18.17 12.68
N TYR A 472 -7.34 -17.57 13.24
CA TYR A 472 -7.13 -17.54 14.69
C TYR A 472 -8.27 -16.78 15.41
N GLU A 473 -8.59 -15.56 14.97
CA GLU A 473 -9.68 -14.77 15.53
C GLU A 473 -11.04 -15.46 15.37
N ALA A 474 -11.33 -16.03 14.22
CA ALA A 474 -12.56 -16.81 14.02
C ALA A 474 -12.68 -17.95 15.05
N ASN A 475 -11.57 -18.69 15.30
CA ASN A 475 -11.55 -19.75 16.31
C ASN A 475 -11.73 -19.20 17.72
N MET A 476 -11.07 -18.09 18.07
CA MET A 476 -11.20 -17.45 19.38
C MET A 476 -12.67 -17.04 19.67
N HIS A 477 -13.38 -16.58 18.65
CA HIS A 477 -14.78 -16.16 18.74
C HIS A 477 -15.79 -17.28 18.47
N GLY A 478 -15.36 -18.48 18.12
CA GLY A 478 -16.24 -19.58 17.73
C GLY A 478 -17.07 -19.28 16.48
N LYS A 479 -16.53 -18.52 15.55
CA LYS A 479 -17.21 -18.07 14.31
C LYS A 479 -16.61 -18.73 13.06
N THR A 480 -17.37 -18.77 11.99
CA THR A 480 -16.90 -19.11 10.66
C THR A 480 -16.10 -17.95 10.07
N TYR A 481 -15.25 -18.24 9.09
CA TYR A 481 -14.47 -17.25 8.37
C TYR A 481 -14.56 -17.45 6.86
N THR A 482 -14.35 -16.37 6.13
CA THR A 482 -14.15 -16.35 4.68
C THR A 482 -12.93 -15.48 4.40
N VAL A 483 -11.99 -15.98 3.59
CA VAL A 483 -10.80 -15.21 3.20
C VAL A 483 -11.18 -14.21 2.12
N GLN A 484 -10.70 -12.97 2.20
CA GLN A 484 -10.92 -11.96 1.16
C GLN A 484 -10.36 -12.42 -0.19
N PRO A 485 -11.01 -12.06 -1.33
CA PRO A 485 -10.57 -12.48 -2.65
C PRO A 485 -9.19 -11.91 -3.03
N LEU A 486 -8.62 -12.44 -4.11
CA LEU A 486 -7.55 -11.79 -4.87
C LEU A 486 -8.11 -10.71 -5.81
N ALA A 487 -7.26 -9.75 -6.21
CA ALA A 487 -7.65 -8.71 -7.15
C ALA A 487 -8.17 -9.31 -8.47
N PRO A 488 -9.20 -8.73 -9.10
CA PRO A 488 -9.64 -9.14 -10.43
C PRO A 488 -8.53 -8.98 -11.47
N ASN A 489 -8.63 -9.71 -12.56
CA ASN A 489 -7.69 -9.65 -13.68
C ASN A 489 -8.41 -9.42 -15.02
N ASN A 490 -7.65 -9.33 -16.12
CA ASN A 490 -8.17 -9.10 -17.48
C ASN A 490 -9.12 -7.88 -17.55
N PHE A 491 -8.82 -6.82 -16.81
CA PHE A 491 -9.65 -5.63 -16.78
C PHE A 491 -9.59 -4.90 -18.13
N LYS A 492 -10.75 -4.57 -18.71
CA LYS A 492 -10.89 -3.87 -19.98
C LYS A 492 -12.10 -2.97 -20.01
N ILE A 493 -12.07 -1.98 -20.88
CA ILE A 493 -13.15 -1.02 -21.12
C ILE A 493 -13.46 -0.98 -22.63
N GLU A 494 -14.72 -1.13 -22.99
CA GLU A 494 -15.18 -1.11 -24.39
C GLU A 494 -16.46 -0.26 -24.50
N TYR A 495 -16.63 0.45 -25.63
CA TYR A 495 -17.89 1.11 -25.92
C TYR A 495 -18.98 0.09 -26.26
N VAL A 496 -20.13 0.22 -25.61
CA VAL A 496 -21.36 -0.56 -25.92
C VAL A 496 -22.42 0.29 -26.60
N SER A 497 -22.31 1.62 -26.52
CA SER A 497 -23.08 2.58 -27.30
C SER A 497 -22.31 3.88 -27.44
N ALA A 498 -22.87 4.89 -28.12
CA ALA A 498 -22.19 6.17 -28.38
C ALA A 498 -21.78 6.94 -27.11
N ASN A 499 -22.47 6.75 -26.00
CA ASN A 499 -22.22 7.46 -24.75
C ASN A 499 -21.91 6.54 -23.54
N LYS A 500 -21.93 5.22 -23.75
CA LYS A 500 -21.82 4.24 -22.66
C LYS A 500 -20.65 3.28 -22.91
N VAL A 501 -19.85 3.07 -21.87
CA VAL A 501 -18.81 2.05 -21.86
C VAL A 501 -19.17 0.92 -20.91
N ARG A 502 -18.67 -0.29 -21.22
CA ARG A 502 -18.66 -1.45 -20.34
C ARG A 502 -17.25 -1.65 -19.78
N LEU A 503 -17.14 -1.65 -18.47
CA LEU A 503 -16.02 -2.14 -17.71
C LEU A 503 -16.23 -3.65 -17.54
N GLN A 504 -15.24 -4.46 -17.84
CA GLN A 504 -15.32 -5.92 -17.71
C GLN A 504 -14.00 -6.48 -17.17
N TRP A 505 -14.10 -7.50 -16.33
CA TRP A 505 -12.95 -8.16 -15.68
C TRP A 505 -13.22 -9.65 -15.47
N ARG A 506 -12.21 -10.38 -15.01
CA ARG A 506 -12.35 -11.77 -14.57
C ARG A 506 -12.01 -11.90 -13.08
N PRO A 507 -12.67 -12.80 -12.33
CA PRO A 507 -12.22 -13.17 -11.00
C PRO A 507 -10.86 -13.86 -11.05
N THR A 508 -10.03 -13.65 -10.04
CA THR A 508 -8.80 -14.40 -9.84
C THR A 508 -9.08 -15.55 -8.88
N THR A 509 -8.76 -16.77 -9.30
CA THR A 509 -8.90 -17.96 -8.45
C THR A 509 -7.72 -18.05 -7.48
N ASP A 510 -8.00 -18.25 -6.20
CA ASP A 510 -7.01 -18.63 -5.20
C ASP A 510 -7.08 -20.14 -4.97
N ALA A 511 -6.18 -20.90 -5.60
CA ALA A 511 -6.18 -22.35 -5.51
C ALA A 511 -5.90 -22.86 -4.09
N SER A 512 -5.27 -22.08 -3.25
CA SER A 512 -4.93 -22.42 -1.87
C SER A 512 -6.05 -22.10 -0.86
N GLU A 513 -7.03 -21.26 -1.27
CA GLU A 513 -8.11 -20.76 -0.38
C GLU A 513 -9.48 -20.76 -1.09
N PRO A 514 -10.20 -21.87 -1.11
CA PRO A 514 -11.49 -21.97 -1.79
C PRO A 514 -12.53 -20.96 -1.30
N THR A 515 -12.44 -20.51 -0.03
CA THR A 515 -13.34 -19.50 0.54
C THR A 515 -13.12 -18.10 -0.05
N ALA A 516 -11.97 -17.86 -0.69
CA ALA A 516 -11.60 -16.57 -1.29
C ALA A 516 -12.33 -16.27 -2.61
N THR A 517 -13.35 -17.04 -2.98
CA THR A 517 -14.13 -16.82 -4.21
C THR A 517 -14.93 -15.50 -4.12
N PRO A 518 -14.81 -14.59 -5.11
CA PRO A 518 -15.61 -13.38 -5.17
C PRO A 518 -17.11 -13.66 -5.29
N THR A 519 -17.94 -12.87 -4.60
CA THR A 519 -19.40 -12.88 -4.72
C THR A 519 -19.95 -11.58 -5.29
N SER A 520 -19.15 -10.52 -5.26
CA SER A 520 -19.44 -9.20 -5.83
C SER A 520 -18.14 -8.43 -6.07
N TYR A 521 -18.26 -7.22 -6.62
CA TYR A 521 -17.13 -6.35 -6.93
C TYR A 521 -17.48 -4.91 -6.57
N ASN A 522 -16.50 -4.12 -6.12
CA ASN A 522 -16.63 -2.69 -5.99
C ASN A 522 -15.97 -2.01 -7.20
N VAL A 523 -16.71 -1.16 -7.88
CA VAL A 523 -16.24 -0.32 -8.99
C VAL A 523 -16.05 1.09 -8.47
N TYR A 524 -14.84 1.61 -8.54
CA TYR A 524 -14.46 2.95 -8.11
C TYR A 524 -14.27 3.84 -9.33
N VAL A 525 -14.78 5.07 -9.26
CA VAL A 525 -14.75 6.04 -10.35
C VAL A 525 -14.11 7.35 -9.90
N ALA A 526 -13.17 7.86 -10.69
CA ALA A 526 -12.65 9.22 -10.56
C ALA A 526 -12.89 9.98 -11.87
N MET A 527 -13.41 11.20 -11.77
CA MET A 527 -13.78 12.04 -12.93
C MET A 527 -12.86 13.25 -13.02
N GLY A 528 -12.11 13.36 -14.11
CA GLY A 528 -11.19 14.48 -14.31
C GLY A 528 -10.14 14.54 -13.21
N THR A 529 -10.07 15.67 -12.51
CA THR A 529 -9.11 15.89 -11.41
C THR A 529 -9.58 15.43 -10.03
N ARG A 530 -10.81 14.92 -9.92
CA ARG A 530 -11.34 14.42 -8.63
C ARG A 530 -10.64 13.13 -8.20
N GLY A 531 -10.65 12.85 -6.90
CA GLY A 531 -10.27 11.56 -6.34
C GLY A 531 -11.29 10.46 -6.67
N PHE A 532 -10.95 9.22 -6.38
CA PHE A 532 -11.89 8.10 -6.46
C PHE A 532 -13.01 8.26 -5.43
N ASP A 533 -14.21 7.92 -5.85
CA ASP A 533 -15.39 7.80 -4.97
C ASP A 533 -15.26 6.62 -3.99
N ASN A 534 -16.30 6.36 -3.20
CA ASN A 534 -16.33 5.24 -2.25
C ASN A 534 -16.71 3.90 -2.89
N GLY A 535 -16.89 3.87 -4.21
CA GLY A 535 -17.23 2.68 -4.98
C GLY A 535 -18.72 2.33 -4.99
N MET A 536 -19.08 1.53 -5.98
CA MET A 536 -20.41 0.93 -6.14
C MET A 536 -20.25 -0.59 -6.16
N ASN A 537 -21.01 -1.30 -5.31
CA ASN A 537 -20.98 -2.76 -5.29
C ASN A 537 -21.88 -3.36 -6.37
N VAL A 538 -21.33 -4.22 -7.22
CA VAL A 538 -21.99 -4.92 -8.31
C VAL A 538 -21.75 -6.43 -8.23
N ARG A 539 -22.73 -7.24 -8.65
CA ARG A 539 -22.61 -8.71 -8.59
C ARG A 539 -21.95 -9.32 -9.81
N ASN A 540 -22.18 -8.71 -10.98
CA ASN A 540 -21.65 -9.23 -12.23
C ASN A 540 -20.18 -8.80 -12.42
N PRO A 541 -19.34 -9.56 -13.14
CA PRO A 541 -17.97 -9.17 -13.46
C PRO A 541 -17.91 -8.14 -14.60
N TYR A 542 -18.88 -7.24 -14.64
CA TYR A 542 -18.94 -6.08 -15.54
C TYR A 542 -19.82 -4.97 -14.95
N PHE A 543 -19.59 -3.75 -15.44
CA PHE A 543 -20.38 -2.56 -15.08
C PHE A 543 -20.47 -1.63 -16.29
N ASP A 544 -21.68 -1.14 -16.57
CA ASP A 544 -21.93 -0.19 -17.65
C ASP A 544 -22.12 1.21 -17.08
N ILE A 545 -21.39 2.19 -17.64
CA ILE A 545 -21.48 3.60 -17.22
C ILE A 545 -21.55 4.53 -18.40
N GLU A 546 -22.36 5.59 -18.29
CA GLU A 546 -22.40 6.69 -19.26
C GLU A 546 -21.30 7.70 -18.99
N LEU A 547 -20.63 8.15 -20.05
CA LEU A 547 -19.56 9.14 -19.97
C LEU A 547 -20.06 10.52 -20.40
N LEU A 548 -19.81 11.52 -19.59
CA LEU A 548 -19.92 12.92 -19.99
C LEU A 548 -18.82 13.26 -21.00
N PRO A 549 -19.11 14.09 -22.00
CA PRO A 549 -18.12 14.40 -23.05
C PRO A 549 -16.97 15.27 -22.49
N GLY A 550 -15.76 15.04 -23.00
CA GLY A 550 -14.58 15.84 -22.74
C GLY A 550 -13.91 15.61 -21.36
N ILE A 551 -14.43 14.67 -20.56
CA ILE A 551 -13.90 14.33 -19.23
C ILE A 551 -13.24 12.95 -19.29
N VAL A 552 -12.00 12.83 -18.84
CA VAL A 552 -11.34 11.54 -18.62
C VAL A 552 -11.89 10.92 -17.34
N TYR A 553 -12.40 9.71 -17.46
CA TYR A 553 -12.81 8.88 -16.34
C TYR A 553 -11.73 7.86 -16.06
N ASN A 554 -11.41 7.66 -14.78
CA ASN A 554 -10.48 6.65 -14.31
C ASN A 554 -11.24 5.63 -13.45
N PHE A 555 -10.95 4.35 -13.64
CA PHE A 555 -11.65 3.26 -13.01
C PHE A 555 -10.67 2.26 -12.41
N LYS A 556 -11.02 1.71 -11.25
CA LYS A 556 -10.41 0.53 -10.67
C LYS A 556 -11.47 -0.36 -10.06
N VAL A 557 -11.19 -1.65 -9.96
CA VAL A 557 -12.15 -2.64 -9.48
C VAL A 557 -11.51 -3.49 -8.40
N THR A 558 -12.25 -3.78 -7.34
CA THR A 558 -11.88 -4.77 -6.33
C THR A 558 -12.88 -5.91 -6.33
N ALA A 559 -12.44 -7.08 -5.91
CA ALA A 559 -13.30 -8.24 -5.69
C ALA A 559 -13.72 -8.30 -4.22
N CYS A 560 -14.97 -8.67 -3.96
CA CYS A 560 -15.55 -8.71 -2.62
C CYS A 560 -16.22 -10.06 -2.36
N ASN A 561 -16.20 -10.47 -1.08
CA ASN A 561 -17.02 -11.52 -0.51
C ASN A 561 -17.39 -11.19 0.93
N ARG A 562 -17.96 -12.12 1.68
CA ARG A 562 -18.31 -11.90 3.10
C ARG A 562 -17.08 -11.74 4.02
N GLY A 563 -15.89 -12.16 3.56
CA GLY A 563 -14.63 -12.06 4.30
C GLY A 563 -13.92 -10.73 4.12
N GLY A 564 -14.24 -9.97 3.07
CA GLY A 564 -13.60 -8.67 2.83
C GLY A 564 -13.49 -8.28 1.37
N GLU A 565 -12.61 -7.34 1.13
CA GLU A 565 -12.32 -6.71 -0.16
C GLU A 565 -10.87 -6.97 -0.56
N SER A 566 -10.62 -7.24 -1.84
CA SER A 566 -9.28 -7.44 -2.40
C SER A 566 -8.50 -6.13 -2.54
N PHE A 567 -7.21 -6.23 -2.87
CA PHE A 567 -6.50 -5.14 -3.54
C PHE A 567 -7.16 -4.80 -4.88
N PRO A 568 -7.01 -3.56 -5.40
CA PRO A 568 -7.62 -3.16 -6.67
C PRO A 568 -6.87 -3.75 -7.88
N THR A 569 -7.56 -3.73 -9.03
CA THR A 569 -6.93 -3.82 -10.35
C THR A 569 -6.03 -2.60 -10.58
N GLU A 570 -5.29 -2.61 -11.69
CA GLU A 570 -4.74 -1.39 -12.28
C GLU A 570 -5.83 -0.34 -12.54
N VAL A 571 -5.44 0.92 -12.67
CA VAL A 571 -6.34 2.01 -13.07
C VAL A 571 -6.40 2.08 -14.59
N LEU A 572 -7.59 1.89 -15.15
CA LEU A 572 -7.89 2.09 -16.56
C LEU A 572 -8.70 3.37 -16.79
N SER A 573 -8.61 3.93 -17.98
CA SER A 573 -9.24 5.20 -18.32
C SER A 573 -10.16 5.09 -19.52
N ALA A 574 -11.16 5.96 -19.58
CA ALA A 574 -12.00 6.16 -20.75
C ALA A 574 -12.35 7.64 -20.95
N LEU A 575 -12.48 8.05 -22.20
CA LEU A 575 -12.90 9.39 -22.59
C LEU A 575 -13.89 9.32 -23.76
N ARG A 576 -15.03 10.00 -23.61
CA ARG A 576 -15.92 10.29 -24.72
C ARG A 576 -15.65 11.71 -25.23
N ASN A 577 -15.44 11.85 -26.53
CA ASN A 577 -15.40 13.16 -27.19
C ASN A 577 -16.63 13.32 -28.07
N GLU A 578 -17.25 14.50 -28.00
CA GLU A 578 -18.43 14.79 -28.80
C GLU A 578 -18.06 14.88 -30.28
N GLY A 579 -18.80 14.15 -31.14
CA GLY A 579 -18.53 14.07 -32.55
C GLY A 579 -17.33 13.23 -32.98
N ALA A 580 -16.71 12.50 -32.06
CA ALA A 580 -15.65 11.53 -32.37
C ALA A 580 -16.24 10.33 -33.14
N THR A 581 -15.62 9.97 -34.25
CA THR A 581 -15.97 8.78 -35.05
C THR A 581 -14.98 7.64 -34.91
N GLN A 582 -13.84 7.88 -34.27
CA GLN A 582 -12.76 6.92 -34.06
C GLN A 582 -12.42 6.78 -32.61
N THR A 583 -12.03 5.55 -32.21
CA THR A 583 -11.61 5.22 -30.85
C THR A 583 -10.14 4.79 -30.83
N ILE A 584 -9.38 5.31 -29.87
CA ILE A 584 -8.01 4.89 -29.55
C ILE A 584 -8.08 3.95 -28.35
N LEU A 585 -7.31 2.86 -28.39
CA LEU A 585 -7.14 1.93 -27.28
C LEU A 585 -5.78 2.14 -26.62
N ILE A 586 -5.78 2.32 -25.31
CA ILE A 586 -4.55 2.24 -24.49
C ILE A 586 -4.46 0.83 -23.91
N VAL A 587 -3.33 0.14 -24.11
CA VAL A 587 -3.07 -1.18 -23.54
C VAL A 587 -2.01 -1.05 -22.46
N ASN A 588 -2.39 -1.32 -21.22
CA ASN A 588 -1.45 -1.39 -20.10
C ASN A 588 -0.78 -2.75 -20.04
N ALA A 589 0.50 -2.81 -20.40
CA ALA A 589 1.34 -4.00 -20.32
C ALA A 589 2.47 -3.86 -19.28
N PHE A 590 2.40 -2.85 -18.43
CA PHE A 590 3.36 -2.64 -17.33
C PHE A 590 2.85 -3.29 -16.05
N SER A 591 3.30 -4.51 -15.80
CA SER A 591 2.87 -5.33 -14.66
C SER A 591 4.00 -5.67 -13.68
N ARG A 592 5.25 -5.35 -14.02
CA ARG A 592 6.44 -5.74 -13.25
C ARG A 592 6.45 -5.14 -11.86
N LEU A 593 6.67 -6.02 -10.87
CA LEU A 593 7.06 -5.73 -9.50
C LEU A 593 8.31 -6.57 -9.19
N SER A 594 9.41 -5.92 -8.80
CA SER A 594 10.69 -6.62 -8.63
C SER A 594 11.53 -6.01 -7.52
N SER A 595 12.42 -6.81 -6.95
CA SER A 595 13.54 -6.33 -6.18
C SER A 595 14.50 -5.55 -7.08
N PRO A 596 15.46 -4.80 -6.51
CA PRO A 596 16.58 -4.26 -7.29
C PRO A 596 17.43 -5.35 -7.92
N ALA A 597 18.29 -4.95 -8.88
CA ALA A 597 19.28 -5.83 -9.48
C ALA A 597 20.09 -6.57 -8.41
N VAL A 598 20.27 -7.86 -8.61
CA VAL A 598 20.91 -8.78 -7.67
C VAL A 598 22.36 -9.00 -8.08
N VAL A 599 23.28 -8.75 -7.16
CA VAL A 599 24.67 -9.17 -7.26
C VAL A 599 24.86 -10.42 -6.42
N ASN A 600 25.26 -11.54 -7.04
CA ASN A 600 25.50 -12.80 -6.34
C ASN A 600 26.64 -13.59 -7.03
N THR A 601 27.86 -13.25 -6.66
CA THR A 601 29.08 -13.89 -7.17
C THR A 601 29.79 -14.71 -6.07
N SER A 602 30.89 -15.35 -6.39
CA SER A 602 31.70 -16.05 -5.40
C SER A 602 32.29 -15.15 -4.31
N THR A 603 32.47 -13.86 -4.58
CA THR A 603 33.05 -12.88 -3.67
C THR A 603 32.12 -11.82 -3.18
N GLU A 604 30.99 -11.54 -3.88
CA GLU A 604 30.11 -10.42 -3.62
C GLU A 604 28.65 -10.85 -3.59
N GLN A 605 27.90 -10.29 -2.67
CA GLN A 605 26.44 -10.47 -2.57
C GLN A 605 25.76 -9.16 -2.17
N GLY A 606 24.60 -8.84 -2.76
CA GLY A 606 23.78 -7.68 -2.41
C GLY A 606 22.91 -7.19 -3.54
N PHE A 607 22.52 -5.90 -3.48
CA PHE A 607 21.65 -5.24 -4.45
C PHE A 607 22.36 -4.06 -5.09
N ASP A 608 22.18 -3.89 -6.39
CA ASP A 608 22.67 -2.74 -7.15
C ASP A 608 21.51 -1.86 -7.62
N LEU A 609 21.20 -0.82 -6.83
CA LEU A 609 20.13 0.14 -7.12
C LEU A 609 20.49 1.09 -8.27
N GLU A 610 21.77 1.18 -8.68
CA GLU A 610 22.18 2.00 -9.83
C GLU A 610 21.98 1.26 -11.15
N ALA A 611 22.14 -0.06 -11.15
CA ALA A 611 21.87 -0.89 -12.32
C ALA A 611 20.36 -1.04 -12.59
N ASP A 612 19.59 -1.34 -11.55
CA ASP A 612 18.13 -1.38 -11.56
C ASP A 612 17.59 -1.24 -10.11
N PRO A 613 16.87 -0.18 -9.78
CA PRO A 613 16.35 0.01 -8.42
C PRO A 613 15.20 -0.93 -8.07
N GLY A 614 14.76 -1.77 -9.02
CA GLY A 614 13.53 -2.54 -8.89
C GLY A 614 12.28 -1.67 -8.99
N LEU A 615 11.14 -2.30 -8.75
CA LEU A 615 9.82 -1.68 -8.79
C LEU A 615 8.98 -2.19 -7.63
N SER A 616 8.88 -1.39 -6.57
CA SER A 616 7.98 -1.68 -5.46
C SER A 616 6.50 -1.56 -5.87
N TYR A 617 5.61 -2.14 -5.10
CA TYR A 617 4.17 -1.88 -5.21
C TYR A 617 3.87 -0.49 -4.65
N GLY A 618 3.68 0.47 -5.55
CA GLY A 618 3.56 1.87 -5.15
C GLY A 618 4.83 2.40 -4.46
N PRO A 619 4.73 3.46 -3.66
CA PRO A 619 5.87 4.04 -2.97
C PRO A 619 6.42 3.12 -1.88
N VAL A 620 7.74 3.20 -1.62
CA VAL A 620 8.43 2.47 -0.56
C VAL A 620 9.44 3.38 0.16
N ALA A 621 9.51 3.27 1.48
CA ALA A 621 10.50 3.98 2.32
C ALA A 621 11.47 3.01 3.02
N GLY A 622 11.79 1.88 2.37
CA GLY A 622 12.54 0.78 2.98
C GLY A 622 14.05 0.80 2.75
N TRP A 623 14.57 1.73 1.97
CA TRP A 623 16.00 1.78 1.63
C TRP A 623 16.75 2.80 2.49
N ALA A 624 17.93 2.41 2.98
CA ALA A 624 18.87 3.29 3.68
C ALA A 624 19.81 3.99 2.69
N GLY A 625 20.32 3.27 1.70
CA GLY A 625 21.26 3.80 0.75
C GLY A 625 21.42 2.96 -0.51
N ARG A 626 22.24 3.47 -1.43
CA ARG A 626 22.51 2.89 -2.76
C ARG A 626 23.81 2.10 -2.81
N GLN A 627 24.55 2.08 -1.72
CA GLN A 627 25.88 1.47 -1.65
C GLN A 627 25.87 0.04 -2.15
N ALA A 628 26.68 -0.24 -3.15
CA ALA A 628 26.84 -1.55 -3.77
C ALA A 628 28.26 -2.11 -3.53
N ASN A 629 28.71 -2.15 -2.29
CA ASN A 629 30.00 -2.73 -1.91
C ASN A 629 29.78 -4.02 -1.10
N PHE A 630 29.87 -5.16 -1.75
CA PHE A 630 29.40 -6.44 -1.27
C PHE A 630 30.54 -7.45 -1.10
N ASN A 631 31.46 -7.21 -0.22
CA ASN A 631 32.59 -8.13 0.02
C ASN A 631 32.23 -9.20 1.05
N LYS A 632 32.14 -10.46 0.64
CA LYS A 632 31.81 -11.61 1.53
C LYS A 632 32.77 -11.76 2.72
N ALA A 633 34.03 -11.36 2.60
CA ALA A 633 34.98 -11.37 3.71
C ALA A 633 34.65 -10.38 4.84
N MET A 634 33.73 -9.43 4.56
CA MET A 634 33.25 -8.42 5.50
C MET A 634 31.89 -8.78 6.10
N MET A 635 31.41 -9.99 5.87
CA MET A 635 30.13 -10.45 6.40
C MET A 635 30.03 -10.26 7.92
N GLY A 636 28.93 -9.66 8.39
CA GLY A 636 28.70 -9.37 9.79
C GLY A 636 29.47 -8.18 10.36
N LYS A 637 30.27 -7.48 9.57
CA LYS A 637 30.94 -6.23 9.94
C LYS A 637 30.10 -5.03 9.48
N GLU A 638 30.26 -3.89 10.13
CA GLU A 638 29.60 -2.64 9.79
C GLU A 638 30.56 -1.70 9.04
N GLY A 639 30.01 -0.75 8.30
CA GLY A 639 30.73 0.31 7.62
C GLY A 639 30.77 0.19 6.09
N PRO A 640 31.31 1.18 5.38
CA PRO A 640 31.23 1.26 3.92
C PRO A 640 31.89 0.10 3.14
N SER A 641 32.80 -0.61 3.79
CA SER A 641 33.46 -1.79 3.20
C SER A 641 32.81 -3.12 3.60
N ALA A 642 31.75 -3.07 4.43
CA ALA A 642 31.08 -4.28 4.91
C ALA A 642 30.22 -4.91 3.82
N LEU A 643 30.08 -6.24 3.86
CA LEU A 643 29.21 -6.97 2.96
C LEU A 643 27.76 -6.46 3.09
N GLY A 644 27.19 -5.98 2.00
CA GLY A 644 25.80 -5.52 1.92
C GLY A 644 25.52 -4.20 2.65
N TYR A 645 26.51 -3.51 3.18
CA TYR A 645 26.33 -2.18 3.78
C TYR A 645 25.74 -1.20 2.76
N GLY A 646 24.74 -0.44 3.15
CA GLY A 646 23.93 0.36 2.24
C GLY A 646 24.00 1.88 2.38
N GLY A 647 24.90 2.47 3.16
CA GLY A 647 24.92 3.92 3.40
C GLY A 647 23.61 4.45 4.05
N GLU A 648 23.47 5.79 4.12
CA GLU A 648 22.28 6.45 4.72
C GLU A 648 21.64 7.52 3.80
N GLU A 649 22.07 7.65 2.54
CA GLU A 649 21.63 8.72 1.63
C GLU A 649 20.16 8.66 1.21
N LEU A 650 19.51 7.50 1.36
CA LEU A 650 18.08 7.30 1.08
C LEU A 650 17.19 7.28 2.34
N VAL A 651 17.78 7.38 3.51
CA VAL A 651 17.01 7.39 4.76
C VAL A 651 16.00 8.54 4.78
N GLY A 652 14.74 8.21 5.03
CA GLY A 652 13.64 9.18 5.05
C GLY A 652 13.10 9.56 3.66
N LYS A 653 13.63 8.98 2.58
CA LYS A 653 13.09 9.17 1.24
C LYS A 653 12.09 8.08 0.90
N VAL A 654 11.00 8.50 0.28
CA VAL A 654 9.98 7.62 -0.28
C VAL A 654 10.29 7.47 -1.77
N ILE A 655 10.55 6.25 -2.22
CA ILE A 655 10.90 5.95 -3.60
C ILE A 655 9.64 5.49 -4.32
N ALA A 656 9.29 6.16 -5.43
CA ALA A 656 8.15 5.79 -6.25
C ALA A 656 8.43 4.50 -7.03
N GLY A 657 7.47 3.57 -6.99
CA GLY A 657 7.48 2.32 -7.74
C GLY A 657 6.36 2.25 -8.77
N ASN A 658 5.90 1.03 -9.09
CA ASN A 658 4.75 0.84 -9.98
C ASN A 658 3.45 0.92 -9.17
N ASP A 659 2.66 1.97 -9.39
CA ASP A 659 1.35 2.16 -8.76
C ASP A 659 0.18 1.74 -9.68
N PHE A 660 0.47 1.20 -10.87
CA PHE A 660 -0.49 0.75 -11.88
C PHE A 660 -1.50 1.84 -12.33
N ASN A 661 -1.11 3.10 -12.31
CA ASN A 661 -2.00 4.23 -12.54
C ASN A 661 -1.55 5.15 -13.70
N TYR A 662 -0.72 4.66 -14.62
CA TYR A 662 -0.11 5.47 -15.67
C TYR A 662 -0.97 5.64 -16.92
N VAL A 663 -1.98 4.78 -17.14
CA VAL A 663 -2.95 4.90 -18.24
C VAL A 663 -3.63 6.28 -18.26
N LYS A 664 -3.84 6.89 -17.08
CA LYS A 664 -4.43 8.23 -16.97
C LYS A 664 -3.59 9.32 -17.66
N ASP A 665 -2.24 9.22 -17.58
CA ASP A 665 -1.33 10.21 -18.18
C ASP A 665 -1.38 10.14 -19.71
N HIS A 666 -1.46 8.92 -20.26
CA HIS A 666 -1.70 8.69 -21.69
C HIS A 666 -3.07 9.19 -22.12
N ALA A 667 -4.14 8.87 -21.38
CA ALA A 667 -5.50 9.31 -21.70
C ALA A 667 -5.64 10.84 -21.66
N GLU A 668 -5.03 11.52 -20.68
CA GLU A 668 -5.02 12.98 -20.61
C GLU A 668 -4.23 13.60 -21.77
N ALA A 669 -3.09 13.04 -22.15
CA ALA A 669 -2.32 13.50 -23.29
C ALA A 669 -3.09 13.29 -24.62
N LEU A 670 -3.73 12.14 -24.80
CA LEU A 670 -4.57 11.84 -25.95
C LEU A 670 -5.80 12.76 -26.06
N ARG A 671 -6.40 13.16 -24.93
CA ARG A 671 -7.49 14.15 -24.89
C ARG A 671 -7.12 15.47 -25.56
N HIS A 672 -5.84 15.86 -25.47
CA HIS A 672 -5.30 17.06 -26.11
C HIS A 672 -4.82 16.83 -27.54
N ALA A 673 -4.71 15.58 -28.02
CA ALA A 673 -4.17 15.26 -29.35
C ALA A 673 -5.19 15.34 -30.47
N GLY A 674 -6.51 15.29 -30.19
CA GLY A 674 -7.56 15.39 -31.20
C GLY A 674 -8.93 14.94 -30.71
N LYS A 675 -9.89 14.86 -31.61
CA LYS A 675 -11.25 14.43 -31.32
C LYS A 675 -11.37 12.89 -31.45
N TYR A 676 -10.87 12.16 -30.48
CA TYR A 676 -10.95 10.71 -30.43
C TYR A 676 -11.69 10.28 -29.15
N ASN A 677 -12.46 9.22 -29.23
CA ASN A 677 -12.85 8.47 -28.05
C ASN A 677 -11.66 7.65 -27.56
N ILE A 678 -11.57 7.40 -26.26
CA ILE A 678 -10.49 6.63 -25.65
C ILE A 678 -11.12 5.54 -24.79
N VAL A 679 -10.56 4.34 -24.86
CA VAL A 679 -10.77 3.26 -23.91
C VAL A 679 -9.43 2.61 -23.57
N SER A 680 -9.39 1.76 -22.56
CA SER A 680 -8.17 1.10 -22.19
C SER A 680 -8.41 -0.36 -21.78
N SER A 681 -7.34 -1.14 -21.79
CA SER A 681 -7.35 -2.56 -21.44
C SER A 681 -6.04 -2.97 -20.80
N ASN A 682 -6.12 -3.95 -19.93
CA ASN A 682 -4.98 -4.74 -19.49
C ASN A 682 -4.45 -5.61 -20.64
N SER A 683 -3.12 -5.82 -20.70
CA SER A 683 -2.50 -6.63 -21.75
C SER A 683 -2.97 -8.08 -21.76
N LYS A 684 -3.25 -8.68 -20.59
CA LYS A 684 -3.75 -10.05 -20.52
C LYS A 684 -5.08 -10.24 -21.26
N ALA A 685 -5.97 -9.25 -21.22
CA ALA A 685 -7.22 -9.32 -21.99
C ALA A 685 -6.95 -9.32 -23.50
N VAL A 686 -5.90 -8.59 -23.94
CA VAL A 686 -5.43 -8.62 -25.34
C VAL A 686 -4.78 -9.96 -25.68
N GLU A 687 -3.88 -10.44 -24.83
CA GLU A 687 -3.17 -11.71 -24.99
C GLU A 687 -4.11 -12.92 -25.12
N TYR A 688 -5.22 -12.91 -24.37
CA TYR A 688 -6.26 -13.95 -24.43
C TYR A 688 -7.28 -13.75 -25.57
N GLY A 689 -7.10 -12.71 -26.41
CA GLY A 689 -8.00 -12.43 -27.53
C GLY A 689 -9.39 -11.91 -27.13
N GLU A 690 -9.52 -11.39 -25.89
CA GLU A 690 -10.76 -10.78 -25.40
C GLU A 690 -10.97 -9.36 -25.93
N VAL A 691 -9.89 -8.74 -26.45
CA VAL A 691 -9.89 -7.43 -27.08
C VAL A 691 -9.43 -7.58 -28.53
N ASP A 692 -10.30 -7.23 -29.47
CA ASP A 692 -9.97 -7.21 -30.90
C ASP A 692 -9.37 -5.85 -31.26
N LEU A 693 -8.04 -5.81 -31.45
CA LEU A 693 -7.30 -4.59 -31.76
C LEU A 693 -7.75 -3.94 -33.09
N SER A 694 -8.30 -4.72 -34.06
CA SER A 694 -8.73 -4.21 -35.36
C SER A 694 -9.89 -3.19 -35.30
N LYS A 695 -10.61 -3.16 -34.18
CA LYS A 695 -11.69 -2.22 -33.94
C LYS A 695 -11.22 -0.79 -33.64
N TYR A 696 -9.94 -0.59 -33.38
CA TYR A 696 -9.39 0.67 -32.91
C TYR A 696 -8.57 1.35 -33.99
N ALA A 697 -8.73 2.66 -34.12
CA ALA A 697 -8.03 3.47 -35.09
C ALA A 697 -6.52 3.56 -34.79
N MET A 698 -6.15 3.46 -33.54
CA MET A 698 -4.78 3.46 -33.06
C MET A 698 -4.73 2.65 -31.74
N VAL A 699 -3.61 1.96 -31.50
CA VAL A 699 -3.27 1.33 -30.24
C VAL A 699 -2.08 2.06 -29.61
N ASP A 700 -2.19 2.41 -28.36
CA ASP A 700 -1.15 2.99 -27.51
C ASP A 700 -0.74 1.92 -26.48
N LEU A 701 0.46 1.34 -26.64
CA LEU A 701 0.97 0.26 -25.82
C LEU A 701 1.96 0.78 -24.78
N LEU A 702 1.55 0.77 -23.52
CA LEU A 702 2.33 1.20 -22.37
C LEU A 702 3.06 -0.02 -21.77
N LEU A 703 4.40 -0.02 -21.82
CA LEU A 703 5.26 -1.10 -21.32
C LEU A 703 6.09 -0.67 -20.09
N GLY A 704 6.21 0.63 -19.81
CA GLY A 704 6.96 1.13 -18.66
C GLY A 704 8.37 0.53 -18.57
N ASN A 705 8.70 -0.02 -17.41
CA ASN A 705 9.94 -0.78 -17.18
C ASN A 705 9.71 -2.30 -17.16
N GLU A 706 8.78 -2.82 -17.97
CA GLU A 706 8.56 -4.26 -18.12
C GLU A 706 9.78 -4.92 -18.77
N LYS A 707 10.31 -5.98 -18.14
CA LYS A 707 11.39 -6.83 -18.68
C LYS A 707 11.51 -8.12 -17.90
N ASP A 708 12.16 -9.13 -18.46
CA ASP A 708 12.73 -10.25 -17.72
C ASP A 708 14.02 -9.80 -17.03
N ASP A 709 14.02 -9.72 -15.72
CA ASP A 709 15.20 -9.36 -14.93
C ASP A 709 15.98 -10.57 -14.42
N GLY A 710 15.49 -11.77 -14.65
CA GLY A 710 16.14 -13.04 -14.32
C GLY A 710 16.19 -13.36 -12.82
N HIS A 711 15.63 -12.51 -11.94
CA HIS A 711 15.68 -12.73 -10.48
C HIS A 711 14.33 -12.54 -9.76
N SER A 712 13.34 -11.93 -10.39
CA SER A 712 11.99 -11.80 -9.84
C SER A 712 11.31 -13.14 -9.65
N LEU A 713 10.49 -13.27 -8.61
CA LEU A 713 9.73 -14.47 -8.31
C LEU A 713 8.64 -14.78 -9.32
N TYR A 714 8.17 -13.76 -10.06
CA TYR A 714 7.29 -13.94 -11.22
C TYR A 714 8.04 -13.58 -12.51
N TYR A 715 7.68 -14.28 -13.58
CA TYR A 715 8.22 -14.02 -14.91
C TYR A 715 7.56 -12.80 -15.55
N TYR A 716 8.35 -11.85 -15.93
CA TYR A 716 7.99 -10.66 -16.70
C TYR A 716 8.67 -10.68 -18.06
N LYS A 717 8.10 -10.06 -19.06
CA LYS A 717 8.67 -9.95 -20.41
C LYS A 717 7.99 -8.81 -21.13
N THR A 718 8.76 -7.96 -21.79
CA THR A 718 8.29 -6.80 -22.53
C THR A 718 7.26 -7.18 -23.60
N PHE A 719 7.61 -8.10 -24.50
CA PHE A 719 6.69 -8.60 -25.51
C PHE A 719 6.51 -10.11 -25.38
N LYS A 720 5.55 -10.51 -24.54
CA LYS A 720 5.17 -11.92 -24.41
C LYS A 720 4.70 -12.51 -25.75
N PRO A 721 4.90 -13.80 -26.02
CA PRO A 721 4.54 -14.42 -27.29
C PRO A 721 3.09 -14.17 -27.74
N ALA A 722 2.14 -14.26 -26.80
CA ALA A 722 0.72 -14.02 -27.08
C ALA A 722 0.45 -12.57 -27.47
N LEU A 723 1.09 -11.60 -26.80
CA LEU A 723 0.99 -10.19 -27.15
C LEU A 723 1.59 -9.92 -28.53
N ARG A 724 2.79 -10.46 -28.85
CA ARG A 724 3.42 -10.37 -30.18
C ARG A 724 2.49 -10.86 -31.29
N GLN A 725 1.80 -11.99 -31.07
CA GLN A 725 0.85 -12.54 -32.03
C GLN A 725 -0.30 -11.58 -32.32
N GLN A 726 -0.90 -10.97 -31.31
CA GLN A 726 -1.99 -10.00 -31.49
C GLN A 726 -1.52 -8.72 -32.18
N LEU A 727 -0.35 -8.20 -31.81
CA LEU A 727 0.25 -7.02 -32.43
C LEU A 727 0.60 -7.27 -33.91
N THR A 728 1.18 -8.41 -34.24
CA THR A 728 1.48 -8.81 -35.63
C THR A 728 0.20 -8.86 -36.48
N LYS A 729 -0.86 -9.49 -35.95
CA LYS A 729 -2.17 -9.53 -36.64
C LYS A 729 -2.73 -8.12 -36.85
N TYR A 730 -2.61 -7.25 -35.85
CA TYR A 730 -3.07 -5.87 -35.93
C TYR A 730 -2.30 -5.06 -36.97
N LEU A 731 -0.96 -5.11 -36.95
CA LEU A 731 -0.10 -4.39 -37.87
C LEU A 731 -0.28 -4.85 -39.33
N ASN A 732 -0.43 -6.14 -39.58
CA ASN A 732 -0.73 -6.69 -40.91
C ASN A 732 -2.10 -6.27 -41.44
N ASN A 733 -2.97 -5.76 -40.56
CA ASN A 733 -4.32 -5.28 -40.89
C ASN A 733 -4.45 -3.75 -40.86
N ARG A 734 -3.41 -3.05 -41.33
CA ARG A 734 -3.29 -1.59 -41.34
C ARG A 734 -3.29 -0.92 -39.98
N GLY A 735 -2.76 -1.64 -38.96
CA GLY A 735 -2.66 -1.15 -37.59
C GLY A 735 -1.78 0.11 -37.48
N LYS A 736 -2.12 0.96 -36.53
CA LYS A 736 -1.37 2.17 -36.17
C LYS A 736 -0.97 2.03 -34.69
N LEU A 737 0.32 1.85 -34.45
CA LEU A 737 0.83 1.49 -33.11
C LEU A 737 1.76 2.59 -32.57
N PHE A 738 1.44 3.11 -31.42
CA PHE A 738 2.38 3.78 -30.54
C PHE A 738 2.82 2.80 -29.46
N VAL A 739 4.11 2.68 -29.21
CA VAL A 739 4.67 1.84 -28.15
C VAL A 739 5.74 2.61 -27.39
N SER A 740 5.69 2.55 -26.04
CA SER A 740 6.67 3.19 -25.15
C SER A 740 7.11 2.27 -24.02
N GLY A 741 8.41 2.29 -23.71
CA GLY A 741 9.00 1.48 -22.64
C GLY A 741 10.52 1.50 -22.67
N SER A 742 11.16 1.20 -21.53
CA SER A 742 12.61 1.27 -21.38
C SER A 742 13.37 0.14 -22.10
N TYR A 743 12.82 -1.07 -22.13
CA TYR A 743 13.55 -2.29 -22.49
C TYR A 743 12.96 -2.98 -23.72
N LEU A 744 12.56 -2.17 -24.73
CA LEU A 744 11.85 -2.66 -25.92
C LEU A 744 12.68 -3.62 -26.78
N ALA A 745 13.98 -3.43 -26.80
CA ALA A 745 14.92 -4.18 -27.65
C ALA A 745 15.92 -5.02 -26.84
N SER A 746 16.37 -4.51 -25.70
CA SER A 746 17.32 -5.24 -24.81
C SER A 746 16.69 -6.49 -24.19
N ASP A 747 15.40 -6.50 -23.95
CA ASP A 747 14.68 -7.68 -23.44
C ASP A 747 14.29 -8.68 -24.55
N MET A 748 14.60 -8.37 -25.81
CA MET A 748 14.23 -9.16 -27.00
C MET A 748 15.48 -9.66 -27.72
N GLN A 749 16.21 -10.61 -27.08
CA GLN A 749 17.53 -11.05 -27.57
C GLN A 749 17.50 -12.37 -28.38
N GLY A 750 16.40 -13.10 -28.41
CA GLY A 750 16.24 -14.28 -29.26
C GLY A 750 16.20 -13.89 -30.75
N VAL A 751 16.70 -14.76 -31.64
CA VAL A 751 16.74 -14.47 -33.09
C VAL A 751 15.34 -14.13 -33.64
N ASP A 752 14.34 -14.90 -33.29
CA ASP A 752 12.95 -14.67 -33.68
C ASP A 752 12.36 -13.41 -33.02
N GLU A 753 12.85 -13.02 -31.85
CA GLU A 753 12.44 -11.81 -31.17
C GLU A 753 13.04 -10.56 -31.86
N GLN A 754 14.31 -10.59 -32.22
CA GLN A 754 14.96 -9.53 -32.98
C GLN A 754 14.38 -9.35 -34.40
N ASP A 755 14.08 -10.46 -35.05
CA ASP A 755 13.41 -10.43 -36.36
C ASP A 755 11.98 -9.87 -36.24
N TRP A 756 11.28 -10.18 -35.15
CA TRP A 756 9.99 -9.60 -34.87
C TRP A 756 10.06 -8.06 -34.69
N LEU A 757 11.07 -7.55 -33.93
CA LEU A 757 11.31 -6.10 -33.79
C LEU A 757 11.54 -5.42 -35.15
N LYS A 758 12.43 -5.99 -35.97
CA LYS A 758 12.74 -5.48 -37.32
C LYS A 758 11.51 -5.45 -38.24
N ASN A 759 10.77 -6.54 -38.24
CA ASN A 759 9.63 -6.70 -39.14
C ASN A 759 8.41 -5.88 -38.74
N ASN A 760 8.17 -5.74 -37.42
CA ASN A 760 6.93 -5.14 -36.91
C ASN A 760 7.12 -3.73 -36.35
N LEU A 761 8.19 -3.47 -35.56
CA LEU A 761 8.45 -2.15 -34.97
C LEU A 761 9.46 -1.32 -35.81
N LYS A 762 10.13 -1.94 -36.77
CA LYS A 762 11.14 -1.31 -37.63
C LYS A 762 12.34 -0.73 -36.85
N ILE A 763 12.76 -1.44 -35.82
CA ILE A 763 13.88 -1.06 -34.95
C ILE A 763 14.87 -2.22 -34.76
N THR A 764 16.09 -1.86 -34.40
CA THR A 764 17.10 -2.76 -33.82
C THR A 764 17.69 -2.18 -32.55
N PHE A 765 18.28 -3.04 -31.70
CA PHE A 765 19.00 -2.65 -30.51
C PHE A 765 20.38 -2.07 -30.83
N ASP A 766 20.74 -0.93 -30.22
CA ASP A 766 22.07 -0.24 -30.38
C ASP A 766 22.77 -0.02 -29.02
N GLY A 767 22.38 -0.74 -28.01
CA GLY A 767 22.92 -0.56 -26.65
C GLY A 767 21.91 0.08 -25.68
N ALA A 768 22.35 0.32 -24.46
CA ALA A 768 21.52 0.94 -23.43
C ALA A 768 22.13 2.26 -22.93
N ASN A 769 21.26 3.19 -22.53
CA ASN A 769 21.67 4.47 -21.96
C ASN A 769 21.97 4.33 -20.47
N TYR A 770 23.23 4.14 -20.11
CA TYR A 770 23.67 4.03 -18.73
C TYR A 770 23.85 5.36 -18.00
N ASP A 771 23.75 6.50 -18.71
CA ASP A 771 23.76 7.82 -18.06
C ASP A 771 22.40 8.14 -17.47
N ASN A 772 22.12 7.54 -16.31
CA ASN A 772 20.84 7.72 -15.62
C ASN A 772 20.66 9.14 -15.06
N TYR A 773 21.70 9.97 -15.00
CA TYR A 773 21.62 11.34 -14.47
C TYR A 773 21.25 12.38 -15.54
N ASN A 774 21.51 12.10 -16.81
CA ASN A 774 21.12 12.99 -17.90
C ASN A 774 19.68 12.74 -18.32
N SER A 775 18.82 13.67 -17.94
CA SER A 775 17.37 13.57 -18.15
C SER A 775 16.87 14.11 -19.49
N VAL A 776 17.75 14.74 -20.27
CA VAL A 776 17.36 15.50 -21.47
C VAL A 776 17.13 14.58 -22.67
N VAL A 777 15.96 14.78 -23.33
CA VAL A 777 15.62 14.21 -24.64
C VAL A 777 15.25 15.33 -25.60
N SER A 778 15.72 15.27 -26.84
CA SER A 778 15.51 16.32 -27.84
C SER A 778 14.94 15.76 -29.14
N GLY A 779 14.12 16.53 -29.83
CA GLY A 779 13.54 16.22 -31.15
C GLY A 779 12.10 16.73 -31.27
N MET A 780 11.47 16.50 -32.40
CA MET A 780 10.11 17.00 -32.69
C MET A 780 9.92 18.51 -32.42
N GLY A 781 11.01 19.31 -32.57
CA GLY A 781 11.03 20.74 -32.33
C GLY A 781 11.11 21.20 -30.87
N MET A 782 11.43 20.32 -29.94
CA MET A 782 11.54 20.63 -28.51
C MET A 782 12.68 19.86 -27.83
N SER A 783 13.01 20.29 -26.60
CA SER A 783 13.88 19.57 -25.66
C SER A 783 13.19 19.52 -24.32
N PHE A 784 13.23 18.38 -23.64
CA PHE A 784 12.47 18.14 -22.41
C PHE A 784 13.14 17.13 -21.50
N ASP A 785 12.70 17.08 -20.25
CA ASP A 785 13.22 16.18 -19.22
C ASP A 785 12.33 14.96 -18.97
N VAL A 786 13.00 13.82 -18.72
CA VAL A 786 12.34 12.59 -18.27
C VAL A 786 12.83 12.19 -16.87
N TYR A 787 12.00 11.51 -16.09
CA TYR A 787 12.43 10.89 -14.84
C TYR A 787 13.38 9.73 -15.16
N ARG A 788 14.63 9.80 -14.70
CA ARG A 788 15.67 8.81 -14.97
C ARG A 788 16.12 8.06 -13.72
N THR A 789 16.11 8.70 -12.56
CA THR A 789 16.64 8.16 -11.31
C THR A 789 15.56 7.96 -10.26
N ILE A 790 15.89 7.27 -9.18
CA ILE A 790 15.08 7.16 -7.96
C ILE A 790 14.65 8.56 -7.50
N ASN A 791 13.33 8.73 -7.30
CA ASN A 791 12.74 9.95 -6.78
C ASN A 791 11.41 9.65 -6.06
N GLU A 792 10.83 10.65 -5.42
CA GLU A 792 9.60 10.48 -4.62
C GLU A 792 8.30 10.68 -5.43
N GLN A 793 8.38 11.05 -6.71
CA GLN A 793 7.23 11.46 -7.52
C GLN A 793 6.79 10.39 -8.51
N HIS A 794 7.76 9.75 -9.19
CA HIS A 794 7.51 8.85 -10.31
C HIS A 794 8.66 7.84 -10.41
N TYR A 795 8.39 6.61 -10.86
CA TYR A 795 9.46 5.69 -11.19
C TYR A 795 10.34 6.26 -12.33
N GLY A 796 11.58 5.83 -12.41
CA GLY A 796 12.53 6.32 -13.43
C GLY A 796 12.67 5.38 -14.63
N ALA A 797 12.92 5.95 -15.82
CA ALA A 797 13.37 5.21 -17.00
C ALA A 797 14.85 4.84 -16.82
N TYR A 798 15.14 3.78 -16.08
CA TYR A 798 16.50 3.30 -15.85
C TYR A 798 17.05 2.65 -17.10
N THR A 799 18.31 2.94 -17.44
CA THR A 799 19.05 2.32 -18.54
C THR A 799 18.20 2.00 -19.79
N PRO A 800 17.42 2.97 -20.32
CA PRO A 800 16.57 2.71 -21.46
C PRO A 800 17.38 2.42 -22.71
N ASP A 801 16.78 1.71 -23.65
CA ASP A 801 17.45 1.28 -24.88
C ASP A 801 17.83 2.44 -25.80
N TYR A 802 18.97 2.32 -26.48
CA TYR A 802 19.22 2.96 -27.74
C TYR A 802 18.67 2.08 -28.85
N ILE A 803 17.91 2.68 -29.78
CA ILE A 803 17.30 1.96 -30.90
C ILE A 803 17.71 2.59 -32.22
N LEU A 804 17.88 1.77 -33.26
CA LEU A 804 18.15 2.25 -34.60
C LEU A 804 17.00 1.94 -35.53
N PRO A 805 16.65 2.86 -36.47
CA PRO A 805 15.65 2.57 -37.47
C PRO A 805 16.18 1.58 -38.52
N VAL A 806 15.27 0.72 -38.99
CA VAL A 806 15.52 -0.16 -40.13
C VAL A 806 14.54 0.12 -41.27
N ASP A 807 14.87 -0.33 -42.48
CA ASP A 807 14.11 -0.05 -43.69
C ASP A 807 13.91 1.49 -43.91
N ASN A 808 12.66 1.91 -44.10
CA ASN A 808 12.29 3.34 -44.32
C ASN A 808 11.88 4.04 -43.00
N ALA A 809 12.19 3.47 -41.85
CA ALA A 809 11.98 4.13 -40.56
C ALA A 809 13.04 5.24 -40.36
N PHE A 810 12.77 6.19 -39.48
CA PHE A 810 13.66 7.31 -39.19
C PHE A 810 13.61 7.73 -37.72
N SER A 811 14.72 8.26 -37.22
CA SER A 811 14.83 8.79 -35.86
C SER A 811 14.04 10.09 -35.71
N THR A 812 13.31 10.23 -34.58
CA THR A 812 12.49 11.40 -34.24
C THR A 812 12.89 12.10 -32.96
N LEU A 813 13.44 11.37 -32.00
CA LEU A 813 13.96 11.87 -30.73
C LEU A 813 15.36 11.28 -30.51
N THR A 814 16.20 12.05 -29.82
CA THR A 814 17.53 11.64 -29.40
C THR A 814 17.76 11.90 -27.90
N TYR A 815 18.51 11.06 -27.25
CA TYR A 815 19.08 11.34 -25.93
C TYR A 815 20.16 12.44 -26.05
N ALA A 816 20.61 12.95 -24.88
CA ALA A 816 21.59 14.04 -24.85
C ALA A 816 22.95 13.70 -25.50
N ASP A 817 23.30 12.42 -25.55
CA ASP A 817 24.51 11.91 -26.23
C ASP A 817 24.35 11.76 -27.77
N GLY A 818 23.22 12.15 -28.31
CA GLY A 818 22.89 12.06 -29.74
C GLY A 818 22.38 10.70 -30.21
N LYS A 819 22.32 9.68 -29.33
CA LYS A 819 21.76 8.36 -29.63
C LYS A 819 20.24 8.42 -29.77
N THR A 820 19.68 7.56 -30.64
CA THR A 820 18.25 7.56 -30.94
C THR A 820 17.42 7.04 -29.76
N ALA A 821 16.43 7.84 -29.38
CA ALA A 821 15.45 7.57 -28.32
C ALA A 821 14.06 7.25 -28.88
N ALA A 822 13.77 7.59 -30.13
CA ALA A 822 12.50 7.24 -30.76
C ALA A 822 12.64 7.07 -32.26
N VAL A 823 11.87 6.11 -32.81
CA VAL A 823 11.84 5.79 -34.24
C VAL A 823 10.39 5.84 -34.73
N ALA A 824 10.20 6.44 -35.88
CA ALA A 824 8.90 6.47 -36.56
C ALA A 824 8.97 5.74 -37.91
N TYR A 825 7.93 4.98 -38.21
CA TYR A 825 7.76 4.29 -39.49
C TYR A 825 6.35 4.53 -40.04
N LYS A 826 6.29 4.85 -41.31
CA LYS A 826 5.04 4.98 -42.06
C LYS A 826 5.12 4.17 -43.35
N GLY A 827 4.47 3.02 -43.34
CA GLY A 827 4.29 2.17 -44.52
C GLY A 827 3.00 2.46 -45.27
N THR A 828 2.76 1.69 -46.33
CA THR A 828 1.51 1.73 -47.10
C THR A 828 0.34 1.18 -46.30
N ASP A 829 0.61 0.18 -45.46
CA ASP A 829 -0.42 -0.61 -44.76
C ASP A 829 -0.42 -0.44 -43.24
N ASN A 830 0.69 -0.04 -42.63
CA ASN A 830 0.76 0.21 -41.20
C ASN A 830 1.67 1.40 -40.87
N SER A 831 1.54 1.89 -39.63
CA SER A 831 2.41 2.95 -39.13
C SER A 831 2.76 2.63 -37.65
N VAL A 832 4.01 2.86 -37.28
CA VAL A 832 4.51 2.59 -35.92
C VAL A 832 5.31 3.82 -35.46
N PHE A 833 5.09 4.16 -34.17
CA PHE A 833 5.95 5.11 -33.46
C PHE A 833 6.47 4.41 -32.22
N THR A 834 7.77 4.23 -32.13
CA THR A 834 8.46 3.53 -31.00
C THR A 834 9.24 4.52 -30.18
N LEU A 835 8.95 4.57 -28.89
CA LEU A 835 9.63 5.41 -27.89
C LEU A 835 10.38 4.51 -26.92
N SER A 836 11.70 4.59 -26.89
CA SER A 836 12.55 3.70 -26.08
C SER A 836 12.70 4.14 -24.61
N PHE A 837 11.76 4.92 -24.13
CA PHE A 837 11.55 5.21 -22.71
C PHE A 837 10.04 5.32 -22.44
N PRO A 838 9.57 5.14 -21.19
CA PRO A 838 8.15 5.26 -20.85
C PRO A 838 7.66 6.69 -21.09
N PHE A 839 6.57 6.83 -21.84
CA PHE A 839 5.98 8.14 -22.17
C PHE A 839 5.57 8.91 -20.90
N GLU A 840 5.02 8.22 -19.92
CA GLU A 840 4.60 8.78 -18.65
C GLU A 840 5.76 9.30 -17.79
N CYS A 841 7.02 8.90 -18.09
CA CYS A 841 8.22 9.46 -17.45
C CYS A 841 8.59 10.88 -17.93
N ILE A 842 7.96 11.41 -18.98
CA ILE A 842 8.11 12.83 -19.35
C ILE A 842 7.58 13.68 -18.18
N LYS A 843 8.43 14.59 -17.63
CA LYS A 843 8.17 15.23 -16.34
C LYS A 843 6.92 16.11 -16.32
N ASP A 844 6.68 16.88 -17.36
CA ASP A 844 5.57 17.86 -17.35
C ASP A 844 4.44 17.49 -18.32
N ALA A 845 3.21 17.77 -17.92
CA ALA A 845 2.01 17.45 -18.68
C ALA A 845 1.90 18.25 -20.01
N PRO A 846 2.25 19.55 -20.10
CA PRO A 846 2.25 20.26 -21.38
C PRO A 846 3.14 19.59 -22.43
N THR A 847 4.32 19.13 -22.05
CA THR A 847 5.24 18.40 -22.93
C THR A 847 4.63 17.07 -23.35
N ARG A 848 4.09 16.28 -22.41
CA ARG A 848 3.37 15.03 -22.74
C ARG A 848 2.26 15.30 -23.76
N ASN A 849 1.45 16.33 -23.57
CA ASN A 849 0.39 16.70 -24.51
C ASN A 849 0.92 17.04 -25.91
N SER A 850 2.03 17.77 -26.01
CA SER A 850 2.64 18.18 -27.27
C SER A 850 3.26 17.00 -28.04
N ILE A 851 3.99 16.13 -27.33
CA ILE A 851 4.59 14.90 -27.89
C ILE A 851 3.48 13.96 -28.36
N MET A 852 2.46 13.69 -27.54
CA MET A 852 1.34 12.81 -27.92
C MET A 852 0.60 13.36 -29.15
N LYS A 853 0.38 14.68 -29.22
CA LYS A 853 -0.22 15.31 -30.40
C LYS A 853 0.62 15.11 -31.68
N GLY A 854 1.94 15.20 -31.56
CA GLY A 854 2.87 14.92 -32.65
C GLY A 854 2.77 13.46 -33.12
N ILE A 855 2.79 12.51 -32.18
CA ILE A 855 2.67 11.07 -32.44
C ILE A 855 1.34 10.74 -33.15
N VAL A 856 0.23 11.21 -32.58
CA VAL A 856 -1.12 10.99 -33.13
C VAL A 856 -1.23 11.58 -34.51
N ASN A 857 -0.74 12.81 -34.74
CA ASN A 857 -0.71 13.43 -36.06
C ASN A 857 0.09 12.61 -37.06
N PHE A 858 1.24 12.08 -36.70
CA PHE A 858 2.05 11.23 -37.55
C PHE A 858 1.32 9.92 -37.92
N LEU A 859 0.79 9.22 -36.91
CA LEU A 859 0.14 7.92 -37.11
C LEU A 859 -1.20 8.05 -37.82
N MET A 860 -1.98 9.09 -37.55
CA MET A 860 -3.39 9.22 -38.01
C MET A 860 -3.57 10.02 -39.31
N LYS A 861 -2.60 10.86 -39.72
CA LYS A 861 -2.66 11.50 -41.01
C LYS A 861 -2.59 10.45 -42.12
N LYS A 862 -3.42 10.62 -43.17
CA LYS A 862 -3.42 9.78 -44.39
C LYS A 862 -2.15 10.00 -45.21
#